data_5687862aaa967f3de8514075e9732f88
#
_entry.id   5687862aaa967f3de8514075e9732f88
#
_cell.length_a   1.000
_cell.length_b   1.000
_cell.length_c   1.000
_cell.angle_alpha   90.00
_cell.angle_beta   90.00
_cell.angle_gamma   90.00
#
_symmetry.space_group_name_H-M   'P 1'
#
loop_
_entity.id
_entity.type
_entity.pdbx_description
1 polymer ?
#
loop_
_entity_poly.entity_id
_entity_poly.type
_entity_poly.pdbx_seq_one_letter_code
_entity_poly.pdbx_strand_id
1 'polypeptide(L)'
;MDKLHMETLDLSQTNIEKLAALFPACVTEARGEDGKLKKAVNFELLRQMLSNVVLEGDEAYEFTWVGKKAAIVEANRPIHKTLRPCPAESVDWDTTENLYIEGDNLEVLKLLQESYLGKVKMIYIDPPYNTGSDRFVYPDDFTMDEDEYSTEAGIVDEAGNKRFVENTKNNPRFHSKWCSMLYQRLLLARNLLTENGAIFVSIDENEVSNGKKICEEIFGTSNCVGIISNTSNPKGRSDDKYVATAHEYILVYAKNISQLSWYGFEPTEEITKRYNKIDNEGRRYREVDLRKTGENDLREDRPNLFYYFLYNEQTGEFYPVREWTEKDGFICIFPQREDGKEGNWRWSLETAERQIDDLMPKFMPTRKIWGVMQKDYLEGRALVKPTSSWTFKDVNSERGTEEFIRLGFDKRIFPKPKPVGTIERCIKLCSKSDNDIIVDFFSGSGTTAQALLNLNASDGISRHFIMIQFEEKCEVDSEAYKAGYKTICEIGKERIRRAAKKIAAENPDKPFDGGFRVFKLADTNMTDVYYSAGEYDQGMLDQLVSNIKPDRTDLDLLFGCLLEWGLPLSMPYTSEQIEGCTIHTYNDGDLIACFDENIPDAVIKEIAKRQPLRAVFRDSSFANSPAKINVGEIFKMLAPDTRVKVL
;
A
#
# COMPACT_ATOMS: atom_id res chain seq x y z
N MET A 1 23.16 11.57 -27.52
CA MET A 1 21.96 11.28 -26.71
C MET A 1 22.25 10.02 -25.92
N ASP A 2 21.90 10.04 -24.65
CA ASP A 2 22.06 8.89 -23.77
C ASP A 2 21.02 7.83 -24.11
N LYS A 3 21.37 6.54 -23.97
CA LYS A 3 20.44 5.42 -24.14
C LYS A 3 19.65 5.18 -22.85
N LEU A 4 18.42 4.70 -22.99
CA LEU A 4 17.66 4.11 -21.90
C LEU A 4 18.23 2.71 -21.60
N HIS A 5 18.38 2.36 -20.33
CA HIS A 5 18.95 1.07 -19.92
C HIS A 5 17.93 -0.05 -19.92
N MET A 6 16.63 0.26 -19.81
CA MET A 6 15.51 -0.70 -19.80
C MET A 6 15.70 -1.83 -18.77
N GLU A 7 16.27 -1.48 -17.63
CA GLU A 7 16.55 -2.35 -16.49
C GLU A 7 16.08 -1.66 -15.21
N THR A 8 15.56 -2.39 -14.25
CA THR A 8 15.18 -1.81 -12.96
C THR A 8 16.40 -1.37 -12.15
N LEU A 9 16.20 -0.44 -11.21
CA LEU A 9 17.27 0.06 -10.33
C LEU A 9 18.00 -1.06 -9.59
N ASP A 10 19.33 -0.99 -9.59
CA ASP A 10 20.14 -1.70 -8.61
C ASP A 10 20.00 -1.03 -7.24
N LEU A 11 19.13 -1.61 -6.41
CA LEU A 11 18.88 -1.08 -5.06
C LEU A 11 20.12 -1.18 -4.15
N SER A 12 21.01 -2.13 -4.40
CA SER A 12 22.28 -2.24 -3.65
C SER A 12 23.17 -1.04 -3.91
N GLN A 13 23.34 -0.66 -5.17
CA GLN A 13 24.10 0.53 -5.55
C GLN A 13 23.47 1.81 -4.99
N THR A 14 22.16 1.94 -5.08
CA THR A 14 21.41 3.07 -4.51
C THR A 14 21.60 3.18 -3.00
N ASN A 15 21.62 2.06 -2.28
CA ASN A 15 21.85 2.02 -0.83
C ASN A 15 23.29 2.41 -0.48
N ILE A 16 24.29 1.97 -1.26
CA ILE A 16 25.70 2.38 -1.10
C ILE A 16 25.83 3.89 -1.31
N GLU A 17 25.15 4.49 -2.27
CA GLU A 17 25.17 5.93 -2.50
C GLU A 17 24.56 6.73 -1.34
N LYS A 18 23.46 6.26 -0.77
CA LYS A 18 22.85 6.85 0.44
C LYS A 18 23.82 6.77 1.64
N LEU A 19 24.48 5.64 1.82
CA LEU A 19 25.49 5.48 2.86
C LEU A 19 26.71 6.37 2.62
N ALA A 20 27.15 6.52 1.36
CA ALA A 20 28.24 7.42 0.99
C ALA A 20 27.92 8.90 1.31
N ALA A 21 26.67 9.31 1.16
CA ALA A 21 26.24 10.65 1.52
C ALA A 21 26.24 10.90 3.04
N LEU A 22 25.92 9.90 3.85
CA LEU A 22 25.88 9.98 5.32
C LEU A 22 27.25 9.73 5.97
N PHE A 23 27.99 8.74 5.47
CA PHE A 23 29.27 8.27 5.99
C PHE A 23 30.30 8.07 4.87
N PRO A 24 30.82 9.15 4.26
CA PRO A 24 31.73 9.05 3.10
C PRO A 24 32.99 8.20 3.38
N ALA A 25 33.50 8.25 4.61
CA ALA A 25 34.70 7.50 5.02
C ALA A 25 34.48 5.97 5.02
N CYS A 26 33.22 5.51 5.09
CA CYS A 26 32.92 4.08 5.09
C CYS A 26 32.76 3.50 3.69
N VAL A 27 32.81 4.31 2.63
CA VAL A 27 32.69 3.83 1.24
C VAL A 27 34.08 3.80 0.61
N THR A 28 34.42 2.65 0.04
CA THR A 28 35.68 2.38 -0.64
C THR A 28 35.42 1.76 -2.01
N GLU A 29 36.50 1.46 -2.74
CA GLU A 29 36.42 0.74 -4.01
C GLU A 29 36.85 -0.71 -3.80
N ALA A 30 36.03 -1.64 -4.32
CA ALA A 30 36.33 -3.06 -4.37
C ALA A 30 36.18 -3.59 -5.80
N ARG A 31 36.91 -4.63 -6.15
CA ARG A 31 36.75 -5.31 -7.44
C ARG A 31 35.56 -6.27 -7.35
N GLY A 32 34.58 -6.08 -8.23
CA GLY A 32 33.48 -7.02 -8.40
C GLY A 32 33.95 -8.33 -9.08
N GLU A 33 33.09 -9.32 -9.13
CA GLU A 33 33.35 -10.61 -9.81
C GLU A 33 33.65 -10.43 -11.31
N ASP A 34 33.12 -9.38 -11.92
CA ASP A 34 33.40 -8.93 -13.29
C ASP A 34 34.76 -8.22 -13.46
N GLY A 35 35.59 -8.15 -12.41
CA GLY A 35 36.89 -7.48 -12.39
C GLY A 35 36.85 -5.96 -12.42
N LYS A 36 35.68 -5.32 -12.52
CA LYS A 36 35.50 -3.87 -12.50
C LYS A 36 35.51 -3.33 -11.08
N LEU A 37 36.02 -2.10 -10.92
CA LEU A 37 35.94 -1.40 -9.64
C LEU A 37 34.51 -0.94 -9.40
N LYS A 38 33.95 -1.33 -8.24
CA LYS A 38 32.63 -0.92 -7.74
C LYS A 38 32.77 -0.28 -6.38
N LYS A 39 31.89 0.64 -6.04
CA LYS A 39 31.79 1.18 -4.69
C LYS A 39 31.36 0.08 -3.74
N ALA A 40 32.04 -0.04 -2.60
CA ALA A 40 31.75 -1.00 -1.56
C ALA A 40 31.76 -0.33 -0.18
N VAL A 41 31.02 -0.91 0.77
CA VAL A 41 30.95 -0.38 2.14
C VAL A 41 31.93 -1.15 3.02
N ASN A 42 32.76 -0.40 3.74
CA ASN A 42 33.56 -0.95 4.83
C ASN A 42 32.69 -1.04 6.09
N PHE A 43 32.14 -2.23 6.33
CA PHE A 43 31.19 -2.45 7.43
C PHE A 43 31.85 -2.33 8.81
N GLU A 44 33.12 -2.68 8.96
CA GLU A 44 33.85 -2.54 10.23
C GLU A 44 33.99 -1.06 10.60
N LEU A 45 34.36 -0.23 9.64
CA LEU A 45 34.46 1.21 9.85
C LEU A 45 33.09 1.85 10.11
N LEU A 46 32.06 1.45 9.35
CA LEU A 46 30.69 1.92 9.56
C LEU A 46 30.18 1.56 10.96
N ARG A 47 30.40 0.31 11.39
CA ARG A 47 30.05 -0.17 12.74
C ARG A 47 30.73 0.67 13.83
N GLN A 48 31.99 0.98 13.66
CA GLN A 48 32.78 1.77 14.63
C GLN A 48 32.28 3.24 14.69
N MET A 49 31.92 3.82 13.55
CA MET A 49 31.38 5.19 13.49
C MET A 49 29.96 5.34 14.07
N LEU A 50 29.20 4.25 14.11
CA LEU A 50 27.83 4.22 14.64
C LEU A 50 27.76 3.80 16.12
N SER A 51 28.87 3.41 16.73
CA SER A 51 28.92 2.91 18.11
C SER A 51 29.72 3.83 19.03
N ASN A 52 29.15 4.17 20.18
CA ASN A 52 29.86 4.85 21.28
C ASN A 52 30.72 3.88 22.13
N VAL A 53 30.53 2.59 21.93
CA VAL A 53 31.23 1.51 22.63
C VAL A 53 31.63 0.45 21.62
N VAL A 54 32.82 -0.09 21.70
CA VAL A 54 33.22 -1.25 20.89
C VAL A 54 32.34 -2.43 21.28
N LEU A 55 31.47 -2.86 20.38
CA LEU A 55 30.66 -4.07 20.58
C LEU A 55 31.55 -5.29 20.33
N GLU A 56 32.01 -5.91 21.39
CA GLU A 56 32.70 -7.20 21.36
C GLU A 56 31.69 -8.30 21.63
N GLY A 57 31.53 -9.26 20.68
CA GLY A 57 30.68 -10.44 20.83
C GLY A 57 29.62 -10.60 19.75
N ASP A 58 29.16 -11.84 19.57
CA ASP A 58 28.18 -12.24 18.55
C ASP A 58 26.72 -12.21 19.06
N GLU A 59 26.50 -11.82 20.32
CA GLU A 59 25.15 -11.78 20.90
C GLU A 59 24.41 -10.52 20.50
N ALA A 60 23.51 -10.68 19.51
CA ALA A 60 22.55 -9.65 19.08
C ALA A 60 21.17 -10.28 18.90
N TYR A 61 20.11 -9.52 19.21
CA TYR A 61 18.76 -9.96 18.86
C TYR A 61 18.60 -9.91 17.34
N GLU A 62 18.52 -11.07 16.71
CA GLU A 62 18.30 -11.19 15.28
C GLU A 62 17.21 -12.22 15.00
N PHE A 63 16.25 -11.84 14.15
CA PHE A 63 15.30 -12.77 13.59
C PHE A 63 15.87 -13.34 12.29
N THR A 64 16.19 -14.63 12.26
CA THR A 64 16.82 -15.27 11.10
C THR A 64 16.13 -16.60 10.73
N TRP A 65 16.26 -16.99 9.48
CA TRP A 65 15.79 -18.26 8.93
C TRP A 65 16.67 -18.68 7.76
N VAL A 66 16.56 -19.95 7.34
CA VAL A 66 17.31 -20.47 6.19
C VAL A 66 16.82 -19.79 4.90
N GLY A 67 17.72 -19.06 4.20
CA GLY A 67 17.42 -18.34 2.98
C GLY A 67 17.23 -16.83 3.13
N LYS A 68 17.27 -16.26 4.35
CA LYS A 68 17.10 -14.81 4.58
C LYS A 68 18.08 -13.96 3.74
N LYS A 69 19.37 -14.32 3.73
CA LYS A 69 20.39 -13.58 2.98
C LYS A 69 20.12 -13.62 1.47
N ALA A 70 19.75 -14.78 0.94
CA ALA A 70 19.39 -14.94 -0.45
C ALA A 70 18.14 -14.11 -0.80
N ALA A 71 17.15 -14.09 0.09
CA ALA A 71 15.94 -13.27 -0.09
C ALA A 71 16.26 -11.76 -0.20
N ILE A 72 17.20 -11.25 0.61
CA ILE A 72 17.67 -9.85 0.52
C ILE A 72 18.34 -9.58 -0.82
N VAL A 73 19.24 -10.47 -1.25
CA VAL A 73 19.95 -10.33 -2.54
C VAL A 73 18.96 -10.33 -3.69
N GLU A 74 17.99 -11.26 -3.68
CA GLU A 74 17.00 -11.35 -4.74
C GLU A 74 16.08 -10.11 -4.79
N ALA A 75 15.64 -9.58 -3.66
CA ALA A 75 14.87 -8.34 -3.63
C ALA A 75 15.61 -7.16 -4.29
N ASN A 76 16.93 -7.13 -4.17
CA ASN A 76 17.78 -6.06 -4.71
C ASN A 76 18.25 -6.31 -6.15
N ARG A 77 18.15 -7.55 -6.65
CA ARG A 77 18.61 -7.91 -8.00
C ARG A 77 17.78 -7.19 -9.05
N PRO A 78 18.39 -6.47 -10.00
CA PRO A 78 17.69 -5.88 -11.13
C PRO A 78 17.11 -6.96 -12.05
N ILE A 79 16.08 -6.62 -12.80
CA ILE A 79 15.43 -7.51 -13.77
C ILE A 79 15.26 -6.84 -15.12
N HIS A 80 15.31 -7.64 -16.19
CA HIS A 80 15.07 -7.22 -17.58
C HIS A 80 13.64 -7.58 -18.00
N LYS A 81 12.66 -6.97 -17.33
CA LYS A 81 11.23 -7.17 -17.58
C LYS A 81 10.55 -5.83 -17.90
N THR A 82 9.34 -5.90 -18.39
CA THR A 82 8.47 -4.75 -18.66
C THR A 82 7.02 -5.07 -18.40
N LEU A 83 6.17 -4.05 -18.41
CA LEU A 83 4.72 -4.18 -18.32
C LEU A 83 4.10 -3.85 -19.69
N ARG A 84 3.49 -4.84 -20.32
CA ARG A 84 2.80 -4.68 -21.61
C ARG A 84 1.36 -4.21 -21.39
N PRO A 85 0.95 -3.10 -22.02
CA PRO A 85 -0.43 -2.61 -21.94
C PRO A 85 -1.38 -3.56 -22.68
N CYS A 86 -2.57 -3.80 -22.10
CA CYS A 86 -3.62 -4.63 -22.67
C CYS A 86 -4.95 -3.85 -22.78
N PRO A 87 -5.10 -2.89 -23.70
CA PRO A 87 -6.32 -2.08 -23.82
C PRO A 87 -7.58 -2.92 -24.04
N ALA A 88 -7.48 -4.03 -24.78
CA ALA A 88 -8.62 -4.91 -25.07
C ALA A 88 -9.22 -5.59 -23.82
N GLU A 89 -8.45 -5.78 -22.76
CA GLU A 89 -8.90 -6.36 -21.49
C GLU A 89 -9.28 -5.27 -20.46
N SER A 90 -8.96 -4.02 -20.74
CA SER A 90 -9.17 -2.87 -19.88
C SER A 90 -10.61 -2.35 -19.95
N VAL A 91 -10.95 -1.48 -19.02
CA VAL A 91 -12.21 -0.73 -18.99
C VAL A 91 -11.85 0.75 -18.89
N ASP A 92 -12.45 1.58 -19.75
CA ASP A 92 -12.21 3.02 -19.80
C ASP A 92 -10.71 3.39 -19.86
N TRP A 93 -9.96 2.67 -20.72
CA TRP A 93 -8.50 2.74 -20.83
C TRP A 93 -7.94 4.17 -20.89
N ASP A 94 -8.59 5.07 -21.62
CA ASP A 94 -8.08 6.42 -21.84
C ASP A 94 -8.27 7.36 -20.64
N THR A 95 -9.24 7.07 -19.77
CA THR A 95 -9.69 7.99 -18.71
C THR A 95 -9.44 7.50 -17.30
N THR A 96 -9.29 6.17 -17.10
CA THR A 96 -9.10 5.59 -15.77
C THR A 96 -7.68 5.75 -15.25
N GLU A 97 -7.56 5.98 -13.95
CA GLU A 97 -6.29 5.99 -13.24
C GLU A 97 -6.01 4.71 -12.42
N ASN A 98 -6.95 3.75 -12.44
CA ASN A 98 -6.79 2.47 -11.76
C ASN A 98 -5.98 1.47 -12.60
N LEU A 99 -5.17 0.63 -11.93
CA LEU A 99 -4.32 -0.36 -12.59
C LEU A 99 -4.64 -1.79 -12.11
N TYR A 100 -4.65 -2.74 -13.04
CA TYR A 100 -4.63 -4.17 -12.78
C TYR A 100 -3.45 -4.80 -13.49
N ILE A 101 -2.52 -5.39 -12.74
CA ILE A 101 -1.25 -5.90 -13.28
C ILE A 101 -1.19 -7.41 -13.08
N GLU A 102 -1.05 -8.16 -14.18
CA GLU A 102 -0.90 -9.61 -14.18
C GLU A 102 0.58 -9.99 -14.22
N GLY A 103 1.03 -10.75 -13.23
CA GLY A 103 2.40 -11.24 -13.18
C GLY A 103 2.88 -11.55 -11.77
N ASP A 104 4.12 -12.03 -11.65
CA ASP A 104 4.76 -12.25 -10.35
C ASP A 104 4.87 -10.91 -9.61
N ASN A 105 4.35 -10.88 -8.39
CA ASN A 105 4.27 -9.64 -7.62
C ASN A 105 5.64 -9.13 -7.17
N LEU A 106 6.67 -9.97 -6.99
CA LEU A 106 8.03 -9.51 -6.70
C LEU A 106 8.61 -8.75 -7.89
N GLU A 107 8.50 -9.33 -9.11
CA GLU A 107 8.98 -8.70 -10.34
C GLU A 107 8.22 -7.40 -10.64
N VAL A 108 6.88 -7.42 -10.48
CA VAL A 108 6.06 -6.21 -10.65
C VAL A 108 6.42 -5.12 -9.62
N LEU A 109 6.61 -5.47 -8.34
CA LEU A 109 7.04 -4.53 -7.32
C LEU A 109 8.41 -3.90 -7.64
N LYS A 110 9.35 -4.65 -8.25
CA LYS A 110 10.63 -4.11 -8.73
C LYS A 110 10.42 -3.07 -9.85
N LEU A 111 9.55 -3.35 -10.80
CA LEU A 111 9.23 -2.42 -11.91
C LEU A 111 8.55 -1.14 -11.43
N LEU A 112 7.73 -1.23 -10.39
CA LEU A 112 7.00 -0.07 -9.86
C LEU A 112 7.85 0.85 -8.97
N GLN A 113 9.09 0.44 -8.58
CA GLN A 113 9.92 1.20 -7.64
C GLN A 113 10.15 2.64 -8.10
N GLU A 114 10.48 2.90 -9.35
CA GLU A 114 10.75 4.25 -9.82
C GLU A 114 9.49 5.08 -9.96
N SER A 115 8.45 4.50 -10.54
CA SER A 115 7.21 5.21 -10.87
C SER A 115 6.37 5.56 -9.64
N TYR A 116 6.42 4.73 -8.59
CA TYR A 116 5.56 4.86 -7.41
C TYR A 116 6.31 4.98 -6.08
N LEU A 117 7.61 5.27 -6.10
CA LEU A 117 8.42 5.50 -4.90
C LEU A 117 7.79 6.60 -4.02
N GLY A 118 7.42 6.26 -2.79
CA GLY A 118 6.84 7.20 -1.83
C GLY A 118 5.48 7.81 -2.26
N LYS A 119 4.71 7.14 -3.12
CA LYS A 119 3.41 7.64 -3.62
C LYS A 119 2.21 6.84 -3.11
N VAL A 120 2.41 5.65 -2.58
CA VAL A 120 1.33 4.76 -2.14
C VAL A 120 0.88 5.12 -0.73
N LYS A 121 -0.40 5.41 -0.58
CA LYS A 121 -0.99 5.80 0.71
C LYS A 121 -1.25 4.60 1.61
N MET A 122 -1.74 3.52 1.03
CA MET A 122 -2.08 2.31 1.76
C MET A 122 -1.70 1.08 0.95
N ILE A 123 -1.18 0.08 1.65
CA ILE A 123 -1.02 -1.27 1.13
C ILE A 123 -1.90 -2.19 1.96
N TYR A 124 -2.72 -3.01 1.31
CA TYR A 124 -3.42 -4.13 1.93
C TYR A 124 -2.99 -5.41 1.25
N ILE A 125 -2.65 -6.43 2.01
CA ILE A 125 -2.32 -7.75 1.45
C ILE A 125 -2.95 -8.88 2.25
N ASP A 126 -3.29 -9.92 1.51
CA ASP A 126 -3.78 -11.19 2.02
C ASP A 126 -2.90 -12.33 1.47
N PRO A 127 -1.65 -12.47 1.98
CA PRO A 127 -0.71 -13.49 1.48
C PRO A 127 -1.21 -14.89 1.83
N PRO A 128 -0.70 -15.96 1.18
CA PRO A 128 -0.96 -17.32 1.58
C PRO A 128 -0.66 -17.55 3.06
N TYR A 129 -1.56 -18.21 3.80
CA TYR A 129 -1.45 -18.38 5.25
C TYR A 129 -0.54 -19.52 5.66
N ASN A 130 0.02 -20.23 4.70
CA ASN A 130 0.91 -21.36 4.93
C ASN A 130 0.27 -22.48 5.77
N THR A 131 -0.98 -22.82 5.49
CA THR A 131 -1.74 -23.85 6.22
C THR A 131 -1.28 -25.27 5.90
N GLY A 132 -0.48 -25.42 4.82
CA GLY A 132 -0.01 -26.69 4.28
C GLY A 132 -0.96 -27.34 3.28
N SER A 133 -2.13 -26.72 3.07
CA SER A 133 -3.08 -27.03 1.99
C SER A 133 -3.25 -25.84 1.04
N ASP A 134 -2.65 -24.70 1.37
CA ASP A 134 -2.61 -23.54 0.48
C ASP A 134 -1.65 -23.83 -0.66
N ARG A 135 -2.06 -23.57 -1.89
CA ARG A 135 -1.16 -23.57 -3.04
C ARG A 135 -0.21 -22.40 -2.92
N PHE A 136 0.93 -22.67 -2.32
CA PHE A 136 2.01 -21.73 -2.23
C PHE A 136 2.77 -21.73 -3.56
N VAL A 137 2.49 -20.76 -4.40
CA VAL A 137 2.76 -20.76 -5.84
C VAL A 137 4.06 -20.04 -6.20
N TYR A 138 4.84 -19.59 -5.22
CA TYR A 138 6.03 -18.77 -5.46
C TYR A 138 7.30 -19.64 -5.47
N PRO A 139 8.04 -19.70 -6.59
CA PRO A 139 9.30 -20.43 -6.68
C PRO A 139 10.41 -19.59 -6.05
N ASP A 140 10.73 -19.88 -4.78
CA ASP A 140 11.79 -19.20 -4.03
C ASP A 140 12.90 -20.21 -3.61
N ASP A 141 13.49 -20.94 -4.52
CA ASP A 141 14.62 -21.83 -4.21
C ASP A 141 15.93 -21.27 -4.82
N PHE A 142 16.75 -20.62 -3.98
CA PHE A 142 17.93 -19.84 -4.36
C PHE A 142 19.25 -20.55 -4.05
N THR A 143 19.31 -21.88 -4.00
CA THR A 143 20.46 -22.57 -3.44
C THR A 143 21.30 -23.40 -4.41
N MET A 144 20.99 -23.46 -5.70
CA MET A 144 21.75 -24.23 -6.70
C MET A 144 21.70 -23.54 -8.08
N ASP A 145 22.64 -23.89 -8.98
CA ASP A 145 22.68 -23.45 -10.37
C ASP A 145 21.32 -23.65 -11.04
N GLU A 146 20.79 -22.59 -11.66
CA GLU A 146 19.38 -22.45 -12.04
C GLU A 146 18.90 -23.54 -13.04
N ASP A 147 19.76 -24.03 -13.92
CA ASP A 147 19.37 -24.94 -15.00
C ASP A 147 19.29 -26.43 -14.58
N GLU A 148 20.14 -26.88 -13.69
CA GLU A 148 20.22 -28.29 -13.27
C GLU A 148 19.17 -28.61 -12.21
N TYR A 149 18.93 -27.68 -11.28
CA TYR A 149 17.97 -27.84 -10.19
C TYR A 149 16.52 -27.67 -10.61
N SER A 150 16.24 -26.75 -11.51
CA SER A 150 14.87 -26.46 -11.97
C SER A 150 14.25 -27.64 -12.74
N THR A 151 15.06 -28.43 -13.41
CA THR A 151 14.60 -29.61 -14.16
C THR A 151 14.49 -30.85 -13.27
N GLU A 152 15.46 -31.12 -12.39
CA GLU A 152 15.44 -32.26 -11.44
C GLU A 152 14.39 -32.09 -10.33
N ALA A 153 14.16 -30.88 -9.85
CA ALA A 153 13.15 -30.60 -8.82
C ALA A 153 11.72 -30.50 -9.37
N GLY A 154 11.53 -30.59 -10.70
CA GLY A 154 10.22 -30.49 -11.34
C GLY A 154 9.56 -29.10 -11.21
N ILE A 155 10.38 -28.07 -11.02
CA ILE A 155 9.93 -26.67 -10.88
C ILE A 155 9.58 -26.08 -12.25
N VAL A 156 10.19 -26.58 -13.31
CA VAL A 156 9.82 -26.29 -14.70
C VAL A 156 9.37 -27.58 -15.41
N ASP A 157 8.46 -27.44 -16.35
CA ASP A 157 8.10 -28.54 -17.25
C ASP A 157 9.14 -28.66 -18.38
N GLU A 158 9.01 -29.71 -19.20
CA GLU A 158 9.91 -29.95 -20.34
C GLU A 158 9.89 -28.81 -21.40
N ALA A 159 8.98 -27.86 -21.27
CA ALA A 159 8.84 -26.67 -22.11
C ALA A 159 9.38 -25.39 -21.43
N GLY A 160 10.01 -25.51 -20.24
CA GLY A 160 10.58 -24.38 -19.52
C GLY A 160 9.56 -23.53 -18.72
N ASN A 161 8.29 -23.99 -18.61
CA ASN A 161 7.30 -23.26 -17.83
C ASN A 161 7.44 -23.60 -16.34
N LYS A 162 7.44 -22.59 -15.48
CA LYS A 162 7.53 -22.75 -14.03
C LYS A 162 6.38 -23.64 -13.51
N ARG A 163 6.71 -24.74 -12.83
CA ARG A 163 5.76 -25.59 -12.10
C ARG A 163 5.68 -25.12 -10.65
N PHE A 164 4.47 -25.15 -10.13
CA PHE A 164 4.18 -24.74 -8.76
C PHE A 164 4.27 -25.93 -7.81
N VAL A 165 5.09 -25.81 -6.79
CA VAL A 165 5.26 -26.83 -5.77
C VAL A 165 4.53 -26.41 -4.50
N GLU A 166 3.60 -27.22 -4.01
CA GLU A 166 2.94 -26.97 -2.71
C GLU A 166 3.97 -26.97 -1.58
N ASN A 167 3.94 -25.95 -0.73
CA ASN A 167 4.74 -25.93 0.49
C ASN A 167 4.02 -26.74 1.56
N THR A 168 4.27 -28.05 1.59
CA THR A 168 3.62 -28.98 2.53
C THR A 168 4.29 -28.96 3.89
N LYS A 169 3.53 -29.28 4.97
CA LYS A 169 4.06 -29.37 6.36
C LYS A 169 5.22 -30.36 6.52
N ASN A 170 5.41 -31.27 5.58
CA ASN A 170 6.54 -32.20 5.57
C ASN A 170 7.83 -31.57 5.02
N ASN A 171 7.77 -30.38 4.46
CA ASN A 171 8.96 -29.65 4.00
C ASN A 171 9.75 -29.15 5.21
N PRO A 172 11.02 -29.53 5.40
CA PRO A 172 11.84 -29.03 6.51
C PRO A 172 12.03 -27.51 6.52
N ARG A 173 11.80 -26.84 5.38
CA ARG A 173 11.90 -25.38 5.20
C ARG A 173 10.55 -24.70 5.12
N PHE A 174 9.49 -25.30 5.63
CA PHE A 174 8.10 -24.87 5.50
C PHE A 174 7.90 -23.37 5.83
N HIS A 175 8.28 -22.96 7.05
CA HIS A 175 8.20 -21.54 7.47
C HIS A 175 9.26 -20.67 6.79
N SER A 176 10.46 -21.19 6.53
CA SER A 176 11.55 -20.44 5.91
C SER A 176 11.22 -19.99 4.49
N LYS A 177 10.60 -20.84 3.68
CA LYS A 177 10.14 -20.47 2.33
C LYS A 177 9.11 -19.35 2.37
N TRP A 178 8.14 -19.46 3.27
CA TRP A 178 7.13 -18.44 3.46
C TRP A 178 7.74 -17.10 3.93
N CYS A 179 8.65 -17.15 4.90
CA CYS A 179 9.36 -15.97 5.38
C CYS A 179 10.14 -15.28 4.25
N SER A 180 10.87 -16.04 3.43
CA SER A 180 11.63 -15.49 2.29
C SER A 180 10.70 -14.82 1.28
N MET A 181 9.62 -15.49 0.90
CA MET A 181 8.62 -14.96 -0.03
C MET A 181 8.03 -13.63 0.45
N LEU A 182 7.59 -13.57 1.70
CA LEU A 182 6.96 -12.38 2.24
C LEU A 182 7.98 -11.24 2.45
N TYR A 183 9.17 -11.55 2.96
CA TYR A 183 10.23 -10.59 3.28
C TYR A 183 10.64 -9.76 2.07
N GLN A 184 10.93 -10.41 0.94
CA GLN A 184 11.33 -9.75 -0.32
C GLN A 184 10.30 -8.71 -0.76
N ARG A 185 9.04 -9.09 -0.74
CA ARG A 185 7.91 -8.26 -1.18
C ARG A 185 7.65 -7.09 -0.26
N LEU A 186 7.70 -7.32 1.05
CA LEU A 186 7.53 -6.26 2.05
C LEU A 186 8.68 -5.24 2.02
N LEU A 187 9.91 -5.70 1.73
CA LEU A 187 11.07 -4.82 1.60
C LEU A 187 10.86 -3.80 0.48
N LEU A 188 10.38 -4.25 -0.69
CA LEU A 188 10.05 -3.39 -1.82
C LEU A 188 8.80 -2.54 -1.55
N ALA A 189 7.76 -3.13 -0.98
CA ALA A 189 6.50 -2.48 -0.68
C ALA A 189 6.67 -1.28 0.27
N ARG A 190 7.57 -1.40 1.27
CA ARG A 190 7.90 -0.29 2.18
C ARG A 190 8.37 0.96 1.44
N ASN A 191 9.14 0.80 0.37
CA ASN A 191 9.66 1.94 -0.41
C ASN A 191 8.54 2.69 -1.13
N LEU A 192 7.50 1.99 -1.58
CA LEU A 192 6.37 2.59 -2.28
C LEU A 192 5.50 3.48 -1.37
N LEU A 193 5.45 3.19 -0.05
CA LEU A 193 4.61 3.93 0.89
C LEU A 193 5.05 5.39 1.04
N THR A 194 4.07 6.29 1.13
CA THR A 194 4.25 7.67 1.59
C THR A 194 4.68 7.69 3.06
N GLU A 195 5.33 8.74 3.53
CA GLU A 195 5.73 8.87 4.94
C GLU A 195 4.54 8.80 5.92
N ASN A 196 3.36 9.23 5.48
CA ASN A 196 2.12 9.19 6.25
C ASN A 196 1.24 7.99 5.91
N GLY A 197 1.79 6.98 5.22
CA GLY A 197 1.10 5.78 4.76
C GLY A 197 1.25 4.59 5.71
N ALA A 198 0.46 3.55 5.47
CA ALA A 198 0.45 2.32 6.26
C ALA A 198 0.23 1.05 5.41
N ILE A 199 0.70 -0.07 5.95
CA ILE A 199 0.43 -1.41 5.43
C ILE A 199 -0.43 -2.21 6.40
N PHE A 200 -1.37 -2.97 5.85
CA PHE A 200 -2.23 -3.93 6.53
C PHE A 200 -1.95 -5.33 5.96
N VAL A 201 -1.56 -6.25 6.81
CA VAL A 201 -1.25 -7.63 6.43
C VAL A 201 -2.23 -8.56 7.13
N SER A 202 -3.15 -9.14 6.36
CA SER A 202 -4.05 -10.19 6.85
C SER A 202 -3.29 -11.49 7.01
N ILE A 203 -3.50 -12.19 8.12
CA ILE A 203 -2.79 -13.44 8.43
C ILE A 203 -3.54 -14.24 9.51
N ASP A 204 -3.36 -15.56 9.52
CA ASP A 204 -3.92 -16.41 10.55
C ASP A 204 -2.89 -16.82 11.63
N GLU A 205 -3.29 -17.72 12.51
CA GLU A 205 -2.47 -18.22 13.62
C GLU A 205 -1.21 -18.97 13.19
N ASN A 206 -1.13 -19.49 11.95
CA ASN A 206 0.01 -20.28 11.51
C ASN A 206 1.29 -19.44 11.39
N GLU A 207 1.17 -18.21 10.83
CA GLU A 207 2.34 -17.38 10.52
C GLU A 207 2.30 -15.99 11.16
N VAL A 208 1.34 -15.65 12.02
CA VAL A 208 1.25 -14.32 12.64
C VAL A 208 2.52 -13.94 13.40
N SER A 209 3.16 -14.91 14.07
CA SER A 209 4.40 -14.66 14.84
C SER A 209 5.58 -14.32 13.93
N ASN A 210 5.73 -15.04 12.81
CA ASN A 210 6.77 -14.80 11.82
C ASN A 210 6.49 -13.50 11.04
N GLY A 211 5.24 -13.31 10.60
CA GLY A 211 4.80 -12.10 9.91
C GLY A 211 5.05 -10.84 10.74
N LYS A 212 4.74 -10.88 12.05
CA LYS A 212 5.03 -9.79 12.96
C LYS A 212 6.52 -9.45 13.01
N LYS A 213 7.38 -10.46 13.18
CA LYS A 213 8.84 -10.26 13.25
C LYS A 213 9.42 -9.71 11.94
N ILE A 214 8.95 -10.20 10.80
CA ILE A 214 9.32 -9.68 9.49
C ILE A 214 8.92 -8.18 9.36
N CYS A 215 7.69 -7.85 9.73
CA CYS A 215 7.24 -6.46 9.71
C CYS A 215 8.04 -5.58 10.70
N GLU A 216 8.34 -6.06 11.89
CA GLU A 216 9.16 -5.33 12.87
C GLU A 216 10.58 -5.05 12.35
N GLU A 217 11.17 -5.99 11.63
CA GLU A 217 12.49 -5.81 11.02
C GLU A 217 12.47 -4.81 9.86
N ILE A 218 11.48 -4.90 8.98
CA ILE A 218 11.39 -4.06 7.78
C ILE A 218 10.91 -2.65 8.12
N PHE A 219 9.84 -2.50 8.91
CA PHE A 219 9.22 -1.21 9.21
C PHE A 219 9.78 -0.57 10.49
N GLY A 220 10.35 -1.35 11.38
CA GLY A 220 10.78 -0.95 12.71
C GLY A 220 9.69 -1.19 13.77
N THR A 221 10.09 -1.67 14.95
CA THR A 221 9.18 -1.96 16.07
C THR A 221 8.37 -0.73 16.51
N SER A 222 8.98 0.46 16.47
CA SER A 222 8.33 1.72 16.82
C SER A 222 7.21 2.13 15.86
N ASN A 223 7.19 1.59 14.64
CA ASN A 223 6.19 1.87 13.62
C ASN A 223 5.02 0.88 13.62
N CYS A 224 4.95 -0.02 14.60
CA CYS A 224 3.80 -0.88 14.80
C CYS A 224 2.60 -0.06 15.29
N VAL A 225 1.57 0.06 14.45
CA VAL A 225 0.32 0.74 14.80
C VAL A 225 -0.54 -0.14 15.71
N GLY A 226 -0.56 -1.45 15.44
CA GLY A 226 -1.27 -2.43 16.24
C GLY A 226 -1.49 -3.75 15.53
N ILE A 227 -2.03 -4.70 16.29
CA ILE A 227 -2.50 -6.00 15.79
C ILE A 227 -4.00 -6.05 16.04
N ILE A 228 -4.76 -6.27 14.98
CA ILE A 228 -6.22 -6.35 15.03
C ILE A 228 -6.62 -7.82 14.96
N SER A 229 -7.41 -8.27 15.92
CA SER A 229 -8.11 -9.55 15.89
C SER A 229 -9.42 -9.35 15.13
N ASN A 230 -9.51 -9.87 13.92
CA ASN A 230 -10.64 -9.76 13.01
C ASN A 230 -11.52 -11.01 13.12
N THR A 231 -12.69 -10.92 13.74
CA THR A 231 -13.59 -12.06 13.95
C THR A 231 -14.26 -12.46 12.63
N SER A 232 -13.56 -13.34 11.89
CA SER A 232 -14.00 -13.82 10.58
C SER A 232 -15.06 -14.94 10.67
N ASN A 233 -15.10 -15.69 11.78
CA ASN A 233 -16.10 -16.72 12.03
C ASN A 233 -16.52 -16.73 13.51
N PRO A 234 -17.55 -15.97 13.90
CA PRO A 234 -17.97 -15.87 15.32
C PRO A 234 -18.38 -17.18 15.97
N LYS A 235 -18.73 -18.20 15.18
CA LYS A 235 -19.11 -19.53 15.67
C LYS A 235 -17.90 -20.42 15.97
N GLY A 236 -16.70 -20.01 15.50
CA GLY A 236 -15.49 -20.83 15.48
C GLY A 236 -15.51 -21.91 14.38
N ARG A 237 -14.34 -22.46 14.09
CA ARG A 237 -14.20 -23.59 13.16
C ARG A 237 -14.65 -24.87 13.83
N SER A 238 -15.55 -25.62 13.20
CA SER A 238 -16.14 -26.85 13.77
C SER A 238 -15.19 -28.05 13.76
N ASP A 239 -14.12 -27.98 12.98
CA ASP A 239 -13.09 -29.02 12.82
C ASP A 239 -11.91 -28.84 13.80
N ASP A 240 -11.85 -27.74 14.53
CA ASP A 240 -10.85 -27.53 15.56
C ASP A 240 -11.10 -28.44 16.77
N LYS A 241 -10.07 -29.21 17.16
CA LYS A 241 -10.21 -30.26 18.19
C LYS A 241 -10.38 -29.71 19.62
N TYR A 242 -9.76 -28.58 19.94
CA TYR A 242 -9.67 -28.08 21.32
C TYR A 242 -10.26 -26.68 21.50
N VAL A 243 -9.81 -25.73 20.71
CA VAL A 243 -10.28 -24.34 20.77
C VAL A 243 -10.72 -23.91 19.38
N ALA A 244 -12.00 -23.61 19.24
CA ALA A 244 -12.57 -23.19 17.96
C ALA A 244 -12.05 -21.82 17.55
N THR A 245 -11.27 -21.77 16.48
CA THR A 245 -10.70 -20.51 15.93
C THR A 245 -11.81 -19.65 15.33
N ALA A 246 -11.97 -18.45 15.88
CA ALA A 246 -13.02 -17.53 15.50
C ALA A 246 -12.53 -16.32 14.72
N HIS A 247 -11.24 -16.08 14.66
CA HIS A 247 -10.66 -14.86 14.11
C HIS A 247 -9.38 -15.14 13.32
N GLU A 248 -9.01 -14.17 12.55
CA GLU A 248 -7.71 -13.98 11.91
C GLU A 248 -7.10 -12.66 12.41
N TYR A 249 -5.88 -12.37 12.04
CA TYR A 249 -5.18 -11.16 12.47
C TYR A 249 -4.97 -10.22 11.29
N ILE A 250 -4.91 -8.92 11.58
CA ILE A 250 -4.41 -7.90 10.66
C ILE A 250 -3.25 -7.20 11.38
N LEU A 251 -2.05 -7.38 10.86
CA LEU A 251 -0.86 -6.65 11.31
C LEU A 251 -0.88 -5.28 10.66
N VAL A 252 -0.71 -4.20 11.43
CA VAL A 252 -0.74 -2.84 10.92
C VAL A 252 0.55 -2.12 11.26
N TYR A 253 1.26 -1.66 10.22
CA TYR A 253 2.51 -0.91 10.35
C TYR A 253 2.48 0.38 9.55
N ALA A 254 3.00 1.45 10.13
CA ALA A 254 3.19 2.71 9.44
C ALA A 254 4.56 2.74 8.73
N LYS A 255 4.69 3.52 7.67
CA LYS A 255 6.01 3.90 7.13
C LYS A 255 6.79 4.72 8.16
N ASN A 256 6.11 5.73 8.75
CA ASN A 256 6.61 6.57 9.82
C ASN A 256 5.44 6.93 10.75
N ILE A 257 5.42 6.36 11.95
CA ILE A 257 4.28 6.53 12.87
C ILE A 257 4.08 7.97 13.31
N SER A 258 5.15 8.77 13.35
CA SER A 258 5.06 10.18 13.75
C SER A 258 4.34 11.06 12.71
N GLN A 259 4.28 10.62 11.46
CA GLN A 259 3.62 11.31 10.34
C GLN A 259 2.33 10.61 9.90
N LEU A 260 2.00 9.45 10.48
CA LEU A 260 0.87 8.62 10.07
C LEU A 260 -0.45 9.41 10.07
N SER A 261 -1.14 9.46 8.94
CA SER A 261 -2.53 9.90 8.89
C SER A 261 -3.42 8.75 9.35
N TRP A 262 -4.01 8.91 10.55
CA TRP A 262 -4.85 7.88 11.14
C TRP A 262 -6.17 8.46 11.59
N TYR A 263 -7.24 7.88 11.07
CA TYR A 263 -8.60 8.32 11.33
C TYR A 263 -9.31 7.32 12.27
N GLY A 264 -10.60 7.43 12.40
CA GLY A 264 -11.45 6.52 13.15
C GLY A 264 -12.66 6.14 12.32
N PHE A 265 -13.57 5.44 12.99
CA PHE A 265 -14.85 5.06 12.43
C PHE A 265 -15.94 6.03 12.84
N GLU A 266 -16.97 6.17 12.01
CA GLU A 266 -18.21 6.85 12.42
C GLU A 266 -18.79 6.16 13.66
N PRO A 267 -19.37 6.93 14.60
CA PRO A 267 -20.02 6.35 15.76
C PRO A 267 -21.12 5.36 15.35
N THR A 268 -21.10 4.17 15.95
CA THR A 268 -22.16 3.18 15.70
C THR A 268 -23.51 3.67 16.22
N GLU A 269 -24.60 3.09 15.71
CA GLU A 269 -25.95 3.41 16.23
C GLU A 269 -26.08 3.25 17.74
N GLU A 270 -25.39 2.25 18.34
CA GLU A 270 -25.39 2.05 19.78
C GLU A 270 -24.72 3.21 20.53
N ILE A 271 -23.67 3.77 19.97
CA ILE A 271 -23.01 4.97 20.49
C ILE A 271 -23.93 6.17 20.29
N THR A 272 -24.47 6.34 19.08
CA THR A 272 -25.35 7.46 18.73
C THR A 272 -26.63 7.49 19.59
N LYS A 273 -27.20 6.34 19.92
CA LYS A 273 -28.37 6.21 20.81
C LYS A 273 -28.11 6.73 22.25
N ARG A 274 -26.85 6.77 22.69
CA ARG A 274 -26.48 7.34 24.00
C ARG A 274 -26.60 8.87 24.04
N TYR A 275 -26.61 9.54 22.86
CA TYR A 275 -26.78 10.97 22.68
C TYR A 275 -28.26 11.29 22.54
N ASN A 276 -28.99 11.09 23.62
CA ASN A 276 -30.46 11.14 23.66
C ASN A 276 -31.03 12.48 24.14
N LYS A 277 -30.16 13.47 24.43
CA LYS A 277 -30.54 14.81 24.82
C LYS A 277 -30.27 15.80 23.69
N ILE A 278 -31.04 16.87 23.69
CA ILE A 278 -30.95 17.94 22.69
C ILE A 278 -30.84 19.26 23.45
N ASP A 279 -29.94 20.13 23.11
CA ASP A 279 -29.79 21.47 23.68
C ASP A 279 -30.72 22.48 22.96
N ASN A 280 -30.66 23.73 23.39
CA ASN A 280 -31.49 24.82 22.86
C ASN A 280 -31.15 25.16 21.37
N GLU A 281 -29.99 24.74 20.87
CA GLU A 281 -29.54 24.93 19.49
C GLU A 281 -29.87 23.72 18.59
N GLY A 282 -30.50 22.67 19.14
CA GLY A 282 -30.84 21.46 18.42
C GLY A 282 -29.70 20.42 18.36
N ARG A 283 -28.56 20.65 19.01
CA ARG A 283 -27.43 19.74 19.02
C ARG A 283 -27.67 18.56 19.96
N ARG A 284 -27.37 17.36 19.51
CA ARG A 284 -27.51 16.15 20.32
C ARG A 284 -26.32 15.96 21.25
N TYR A 285 -26.60 15.68 22.53
CA TYR A 285 -25.55 15.42 23.53
C TYR A 285 -25.95 14.31 24.51
N ARG A 286 -24.96 13.81 25.23
CA ARG A 286 -25.13 12.97 26.42
C ARG A 286 -24.47 13.64 27.62
N GLU A 287 -24.99 13.33 28.80
CA GLU A 287 -24.38 13.77 30.05
C GLU A 287 -23.29 12.81 30.50
N VAL A 288 -22.14 13.34 30.83
CA VAL A 288 -20.99 12.59 31.35
C VAL A 288 -20.52 13.24 32.64
N ASP A 289 -20.37 12.47 33.72
CA ASP A 289 -19.87 12.96 34.99
C ASP A 289 -18.49 13.62 34.81
N LEU A 290 -18.34 14.89 35.24
CA LEU A 290 -17.07 15.60 35.15
C LEU A 290 -16.06 15.06 36.15
N ARG A 291 -16.52 14.40 37.24
CA ARG A 291 -15.64 13.74 38.19
C ARG A 291 -14.86 12.60 37.52
N LYS A 292 -13.56 12.58 37.75
CA LYS A 292 -12.72 11.47 37.31
C LYS A 292 -13.04 10.20 38.12
N THR A 293 -13.03 9.06 37.44
CA THR A 293 -13.18 7.73 38.05
C THR A 293 -12.03 6.83 37.57
N GLY A 294 -11.64 5.83 38.38
CA GLY A 294 -10.56 4.89 38.08
C GLY A 294 -9.23 5.28 38.73
N GLU A 295 -8.13 4.82 38.16
CA GLU A 295 -6.79 5.09 38.72
C GLU A 295 -6.46 6.58 38.80
N ASN A 296 -5.75 7.00 39.85
CA ASN A 296 -5.33 8.38 40.10
C ASN A 296 -6.53 9.35 40.17
N ASP A 297 -7.62 8.97 40.85
CA ASP A 297 -8.82 9.78 40.96
C ASP A 297 -8.96 10.50 42.33
N LEU A 298 -7.98 10.33 43.24
CA LEU A 298 -7.87 11.05 44.50
C LEU A 298 -7.27 12.45 44.28
N ARG A 299 -7.67 13.40 45.14
CA ARG A 299 -7.09 14.75 45.17
C ARG A 299 -5.57 14.73 45.29
N GLU A 300 -5.00 13.80 46.06
CA GLU A 300 -3.56 13.64 46.28
C GLU A 300 -2.81 13.29 44.99
N ASP A 301 -3.43 12.51 44.13
CA ASP A 301 -2.82 12.09 42.84
C ASP A 301 -2.67 13.25 41.87
N ARG A 302 -3.64 14.19 41.86
CA ARG A 302 -3.70 15.33 40.93
C ARG A 302 -4.27 16.58 41.59
N PRO A 303 -3.55 17.23 42.52
CA PRO A 303 -4.07 18.35 43.30
C PRO A 303 -4.53 19.54 42.45
N ASN A 304 -3.92 19.75 41.28
CA ASN A 304 -4.29 20.84 40.36
C ASN A 304 -5.64 20.64 39.66
N LEU A 305 -6.18 19.42 39.67
CA LEU A 305 -7.52 19.10 39.16
C LEU A 305 -8.60 19.07 40.24
N PHE A 306 -8.26 19.50 41.46
CA PHE A 306 -9.23 19.71 42.55
C PHE A 306 -9.53 21.21 42.66
N TYR A 307 -10.79 21.57 42.49
CA TYR A 307 -11.35 22.91 42.66
C TYR A 307 -12.85 22.80 42.86
N TYR A 308 -13.52 23.91 43.12
CA TYR A 308 -14.94 23.96 43.45
C TYR A 308 -15.74 24.58 42.32
N PHE A 309 -17.03 24.21 42.22
CA PHE A 309 -18.03 24.96 41.47
C PHE A 309 -19.03 25.58 42.44
N LEU A 310 -19.39 26.82 42.19
CA LEU A 310 -20.45 27.52 42.89
C LEU A 310 -21.70 27.55 42.03
N TYR A 311 -22.82 27.14 42.60
CA TYR A 311 -24.10 27.08 41.88
C TYR A 311 -25.20 27.73 42.75
N ASN A 312 -25.91 28.69 42.18
CA ASN A 312 -27.09 29.30 42.79
C ASN A 312 -28.35 28.77 42.10
N GLU A 313 -29.18 28.04 42.85
CA GLU A 313 -30.37 27.39 42.33
C GLU A 313 -31.48 28.39 41.92
N GLN A 314 -31.51 29.59 42.54
CA GLN A 314 -32.52 30.60 42.27
C GLN A 314 -32.19 31.46 41.06
N THR A 315 -30.91 31.81 40.89
CA THR A 315 -30.44 32.66 39.76
C THR A 315 -29.94 31.85 38.57
N GLY A 316 -29.61 30.57 38.75
CA GLY A 316 -28.96 29.74 37.75
C GLY A 316 -27.46 30.04 37.57
N GLU A 317 -26.89 30.93 38.39
CA GLU A 317 -25.47 31.30 38.29
C GLU A 317 -24.59 30.10 38.64
N PHE A 318 -23.63 29.76 37.75
CA PHE A 318 -22.77 28.59 37.88
C PHE A 318 -21.37 28.89 37.32
N TYR A 319 -20.32 28.73 38.16
CA TYR A 319 -18.93 28.99 37.77
C TYR A 319 -17.93 28.25 38.66
N PRO A 320 -16.71 27.93 38.16
CA PRO A 320 -15.66 27.29 38.93
C PRO A 320 -14.82 28.30 39.72
N VAL A 321 -14.27 27.87 40.87
CA VAL A 321 -13.35 28.68 41.70
C VAL A 321 -12.25 27.82 42.30
N ARG A 322 -11.04 28.36 42.47
CA ARG A 322 -9.91 27.62 43.05
C ARG A 322 -10.11 27.37 44.54
N GLU A 323 -10.57 28.35 45.26
CA GLU A 323 -10.81 28.29 46.68
C GLU A 323 -12.28 28.64 46.96
N TRP A 324 -12.85 27.94 47.91
CA TRP A 324 -14.23 28.17 48.31
C TRP A 324 -14.29 29.00 49.58
N THR A 325 -15.09 30.04 49.54
CA THR A 325 -15.56 30.80 50.68
C THR A 325 -17.08 30.74 50.73
N GLU A 326 -17.68 30.63 51.91
CA GLU A 326 -19.13 30.60 52.08
C GLU A 326 -19.79 31.82 51.46
N LYS A 327 -20.74 31.59 50.56
CA LYS A 327 -21.49 32.65 49.86
C LYS A 327 -22.98 32.34 49.94
N ASP A 328 -23.75 33.30 50.51
CA ASP A 328 -25.18 33.13 50.68
C ASP A 328 -25.91 32.78 49.37
N GLY A 329 -26.75 31.76 49.41
CA GLY A 329 -27.53 31.29 48.29
C GLY A 329 -26.76 30.41 47.29
N PHE A 330 -25.47 30.13 47.52
CA PHE A 330 -24.68 29.27 46.64
C PHE A 330 -24.41 27.90 47.26
N ILE A 331 -24.57 26.88 46.43
CA ILE A 331 -24.19 25.49 46.73
C ILE A 331 -22.75 25.28 46.24
N CYS A 332 -21.91 24.77 47.12
CA CYS A 332 -20.54 24.39 46.78
C CYS A 332 -20.51 22.95 46.29
N ILE A 333 -20.02 22.74 45.09
CA ILE A 333 -19.89 21.43 44.43
C ILE A 333 -18.39 21.11 44.26
N PHE A 334 -17.97 19.97 44.78
CA PHE A 334 -16.59 19.47 44.64
C PHE A 334 -16.59 17.99 44.22
N PRO A 335 -15.49 17.46 43.70
CA PRO A 335 -15.45 16.09 43.16
C PRO A 335 -15.41 15.08 44.33
N GLN A 336 -16.56 14.77 44.90
CA GLN A 336 -16.69 13.81 46.00
C GLN A 336 -16.82 12.38 45.45
N ARG A 337 -16.00 11.46 45.98
CA ARG A 337 -16.06 10.03 45.73
C ARG A 337 -17.21 9.36 46.52
N GLU A 338 -17.51 8.10 46.15
CA GLU A 338 -18.55 7.31 46.84
C GLU A 338 -18.19 6.95 48.30
N ASP A 339 -16.88 6.85 48.58
CA ASP A 339 -16.32 6.62 49.90
C ASP A 339 -16.25 7.91 50.76
N GLY A 340 -16.76 9.02 50.26
CA GLY A 340 -16.75 10.32 50.91
C GLY A 340 -15.45 11.11 50.77
N LYS A 341 -14.40 10.55 50.20
CA LYS A 341 -13.13 11.23 49.99
C LYS A 341 -13.19 12.24 48.85
N GLU A 342 -12.25 13.19 48.90
CA GLU A 342 -12.06 14.16 47.83
C GLU A 342 -11.41 13.51 46.61
N GLY A 343 -12.02 13.68 45.45
CA GLY A 343 -11.55 13.20 44.18
C GLY A 343 -10.95 14.29 43.30
N ASN A 344 -10.99 14.08 41.99
CA ASN A 344 -10.52 15.00 40.97
C ASN A 344 -11.58 15.24 39.89
N TRP A 345 -11.54 16.43 39.29
CA TRP A 345 -12.21 16.66 38.03
C TRP A 345 -11.40 16.11 36.84
N ARG A 346 -12.04 15.92 35.69
CA ARG A 346 -11.38 15.53 34.46
C ARG A 346 -10.76 16.73 33.73
N TRP A 347 -11.28 17.92 33.95
CA TRP A 347 -10.84 19.17 33.35
C TRP A 347 -10.05 20.02 34.37
N SER A 348 -9.10 20.81 33.84
CA SER A 348 -8.45 21.84 34.62
C SER A 348 -9.44 22.99 34.90
N LEU A 349 -9.15 23.81 35.92
CA LEU A 349 -9.93 25.00 36.22
C LEU A 349 -10.08 25.91 35.00
N GLU A 350 -8.98 26.21 34.32
CA GLU A 350 -8.95 27.04 33.12
C GLU A 350 -9.82 26.46 31.98
N THR A 351 -9.82 25.13 31.79
CA THR A 351 -10.67 24.48 30.82
C THR A 351 -12.14 24.61 31.19
N ALA A 352 -12.46 24.44 32.46
CA ALA A 352 -13.83 24.58 32.99
C ALA A 352 -14.35 26.02 32.85
N GLU A 353 -13.51 27.03 33.12
CA GLU A 353 -13.84 28.44 32.91
C GLU A 353 -14.13 28.73 31.42
N ARG A 354 -13.26 28.27 30.55
CA ARG A 354 -13.39 28.53 29.09
C ARG A 354 -14.59 27.83 28.45
N GLN A 355 -14.97 26.66 28.98
CA GLN A 355 -16.02 25.81 28.39
C GLN A 355 -17.19 25.63 29.40
N ILE A 356 -17.50 26.68 30.16
CA ILE A 356 -18.54 26.60 31.18
C ILE A 356 -19.92 26.27 30.63
N ASP A 357 -20.24 26.70 29.42
CA ASP A 357 -21.51 26.44 28.72
C ASP A 357 -21.73 24.95 28.39
N ASP A 358 -20.64 24.18 28.33
CA ASP A 358 -20.67 22.73 28.16
C ASP A 358 -20.81 21.97 29.48
N LEU A 359 -20.84 22.68 30.61
CA LEU A 359 -21.01 22.11 31.94
C LEU A 359 -22.39 22.46 32.52
N MET A 360 -22.88 21.61 33.40
CA MET A 360 -24.13 21.83 34.08
C MET A 360 -24.12 21.21 35.48
N PRO A 361 -24.62 21.93 36.49
CA PRO A 361 -24.85 21.34 37.81
C PRO A 361 -26.03 20.37 37.75
N LYS A 362 -25.92 19.24 38.47
CA LYS A 362 -26.97 18.24 38.52
C LYS A 362 -27.04 17.61 39.90
N PHE A 363 -28.23 17.59 40.49
CA PHE A 363 -28.47 16.83 41.71
C PHE A 363 -28.50 15.33 41.41
N MET A 364 -27.73 14.55 42.15
CA MET A 364 -27.64 13.09 42.02
C MET A 364 -28.47 12.44 43.16
N PRO A 365 -29.70 11.98 42.90
CA PRO A 365 -30.59 11.50 43.94
C PRO A 365 -30.04 10.31 44.74
N THR A 366 -29.32 9.39 44.05
CA THR A 366 -28.74 8.19 44.66
C THR A 366 -27.67 8.51 45.68
N ARG A 367 -26.88 9.56 45.45
CA ARG A 367 -25.78 10.00 46.32
C ARG A 367 -26.19 11.15 47.26
N LYS A 368 -27.36 11.76 47.00
CA LYS A 368 -27.86 12.96 47.70
C LYS A 368 -26.88 14.14 47.71
N ILE A 369 -26.10 14.28 46.62
CA ILE A 369 -25.13 15.36 46.41
C ILE A 369 -25.35 16.03 45.07
N TRP A 370 -24.89 17.27 44.95
CA TRP A 370 -24.75 17.94 43.68
C TRP A 370 -23.45 17.49 43.01
N GLY A 371 -23.50 17.28 41.70
CA GLY A 371 -22.34 16.99 40.83
C GLY A 371 -22.33 17.90 39.63
N VAL A 372 -21.27 17.82 38.83
CA VAL A 372 -21.14 18.54 37.58
C VAL A 372 -21.11 17.55 36.42
N MET A 373 -22.00 17.75 35.46
CA MET A 373 -22.07 16.97 34.24
C MET A 373 -21.51 17.78 33.08
N GLN A 374 -20.76 17.12 32.21
CA GLN A 374 -20.34 17.64 30.94
C GLN A 374 -21.38 17.27 29.88
N LYS A 375 -21.77 18.22 29.04
CA LYS A 375 -22.50 17.97 27.81
C LYS A 375 -21.51 17.48 26.74
N ASP A 376 -21.45 16.18 26.53
CA ASP A 376 -20.62 15.56 25.47
C ASP A 376 -21.47 15.52 24.19
N TYR A 377 -21.15 16.38 23.22
CA TYR A 377 -21.92 16.53 21.99
C TYR A 377 -21.57 15.45 20.96
N LEU A 378 -22.57 15.03 20.18
CA LEU A 378 -22.38 14.12 19.03
C LEU A 378 -21.77 14.86 17.85
N GLU A 379 -22.22 16.09 17.62
CA GLU A 379 -21.76 16.96 16.54
C GLU A 379 -20.35 17.46 16.83
N GLY A 380 -19.47 17.42 15.82
CA GLY A 380 -18.05 17.77 15.96
C GLY A 380 -17.22 16.76 16.74
N ARG A 381 -17.80 15.62 17.10
CA ARG A 381 -17.05 14.55 17.75
C ARG A 381 -16.05 13.95 16.76
N ALA A 382 -14.80 13.86 17.19
CA ALA A 382 -13.79 13.10 16.46
C ALA A 382 -14.27 11.66 16.22
N LEU A 383 -13.91 11.11 15.09
CA LEU A 383 -14.17 9.71 14.74
C LEU A 383 -13.76 8.77 15.88
N VAL A 384 -14.49 7.69 16.07
CA VAL A 384 -14.23 6.75 17.16
C VAL A 384 -12.95 5.99 16.87
N LYS A 385 -11.99 6.04 17.78
CA LYS A 385 -10.75 5.27 17.68
C LYS A 385 -11.08 3.77 17.54
N PRO A 386 -10.50 3.06 16.55
CA PRO A 386 -10.74 1.63 16.42
C PRO A 386 -10.19 0.86 17.61
N THR A 387 -10.89 -0.20 17.98
CA THR A 387 -10.39 -1.18 18.95
C THR A 387 -9.56 -2.23 18.22
N SER A 388 -8.71 -2.96 18.94
CA SER A 388 -7.94 -4.09 18.39
C SER A 388 -8.78 -5.35 18.17
N SER A 389 -10.05 -5.36 18.56
CA SER A 389 -10.97 -6.48 18.32
C SER A 389 -12.11 -6.01 17.41
N TRP A 390 -12.17 -6.59 16.21
CA TRP A 390 -13.21 -6.33 15.23
C TRP A 390 -14.22 -7.47 15.22
N THR A 391 -15.40 -7.19 15.76
CA THR A 391 -16.53 -8.12 15.85
C THR A 391 -17.72 -7.65 15.01
N PHE A 392 -17.46 -6.80 14.02
CA PHE A 392 -18.49 -6.27 13.14
C PHE A 392 -19.08 -7.37 12.26
N LYS A 393 -20.35 -7.26 11.91
CA LYS A 393 -21.01 -8.26 11.05
C LYS A 393 -20.44 -8.31 9.64
N ASP A 394 -19.98 -7.19 9.12
CA ASP A 394 -19.47 -7.01 7.76
C ASP A 394 -18.03 -7.51 7.57
N VAL A 395 -17.31 -7.86 8.65
CA VAL A 395 -15.97 -8.47 8.57
C VAL A 395 -16.00 -10.01 8.59
N ASN A 396 -17.19 -10.60 8.68
CA ASN A 396 -17.35 -12.06 8.70
C ASN A 396 -17.09 -12.64 7.31
N SER A 397 -16.37 -13.77 7.22
CA SER A 397 -16.02 -14.46 5.96
C SER A 397 -17.26 -14.92 5.16
N GLU A 398 -18.38 -15.25 5.83
CA GLU A 398 -19.64 -15.53 5.14
C GLU A 398 -20.10 -14.35 4.27
N ARG A 399 -19.87 -13.11 4.71
CA ARG A 399 -20.22 -11.89 3.95
C ARG A 399 -19.43 -11.75 2.67
N GLY A 400 -18.13 -12.09 2.68
CA GLY A 400 -17.32 -12.09 1.46
C GLY A 400 -17.93 -12.98 0.38
N THR A 401 -18.37 -14.18 0.77
CA THR A 401 -19.04 -15.12 -0.15
C THR A 401 -20.42 -14.59 -0.60
N GLU A 402 -21.22 -14.02 0.30
CA GLU A 402 -22.52 -13.43 -0.05
C GLU A 402 -22.38 -12.28 -1.05
N GLU A 403 -21.40 -11.41 -0.84
CA GLU A 403 -21.14 -10.27 -1.74
C GLU A 403 -20.68 -10.72 -3.11
N PHE A 404 -19.84 -11.77 -3.17
CA PHE A 404 -19.41 -12.38 -4.41
C PHE A 404 -20.61 -12.97 -5.20
N ILE A 405 -21.51 -13.65 -4.50
CA ILE A 405 -22.77 -14.17 -5.07
C ILE A 405 -23.66 -13.00 -5.56
N ARG A 406 -23.77 -11.90 -4.81
CA ARG A 406 -24.56 -10.72 -5.20
C ARG A 406 -24.05 -10.04 -6.48
N LEU A 407 -22.80 -10.24 -6.84
CA LEU A 407 -22.22 -9.84 -8.12
C LEU A 407 -22.52 -10.84 -9.25
N GLY A 408 -23.28 -11.91 -8.98
CA GLY A 408 -23.70 -12.90 -9.97
C GLY A 408 -22.66 -14.00 -10.22
N PHE A 409 -21.74 -14.24 -9.28
CA PHE A 409 -20.84 -15.39 -9.33
C PHE A 409 -21.41 -16.59 -8.59
N ASP A 410 -21.08 -17.80 -9.04
CA ASP A 410 -21.25 -19.01 -8.23
C ASP A 410 -20.18 -19.03 -7.12
N LYS A 411 -20.56 -19.40 -5.90
CA LYS A 411 -19.66 -19.45 -4.73
C LYS A 411 -18.44 -20.36 -4.91
N ARG A 412 -18.49 -21.31 -5.85
CA ARG A 412 -17.43 -22.27 -6.14
C ARG A 412 -16.37 -21.74 -7.11
N ILE A 413 -16.63 -20.59 -7.76
CA ILE A 413 -15.68 -19.97 -8.70
C ILE A 413 -14.44 -19.48 -7.96
N PHE A 414 -14.63 -18.83 -6.81
CA PHE A 414 -13.53 -18.42 -5.92
C PHE A 414 -13.90 -18.71 -4.48
N PRO A 415 -13.29 -19.71 -3.84
CA PRO A 415 -13.61 -20.09 -2.47
C PRO A 415 -13.12 -19.03 -1.48
N LYS A 416 -13.97 -18.66 -0.52
CA LYS A 416 -13.66 -17.78 0.62
C LYS A 416 -13.03 -16.42 0.24
N PRO A 417 -13.67 -15.61 -0.63
CA PRO A 417 -13.20 -14.26 -0.87
C PRO A 417 -13.23 -13.45 0.43
N LYS A 418 -12.27 -12.53 0.61
CA LYS A 418 -12.26 -11.64 1.79
C LYS A 418 -13.52 -10.78 1.83
N PRO A 419 -14.04 -10.47 3.04
CA PRO A 419 -15.15 -9.55 3.20
C PRO A 419 -14.76 -8.13 2.78
N VAL A 420 -15.58 -7.50 1.95
CA VAL A 420 -15.39 -6.12 1.50
C VAL A 420 -15.32 -5.18 2.71
N GLY A 421 -16.18 -5.36 3.71
CA GLY A 421 -16.23 -4.53 4.91
C GLY A 421 -14.93 -4.49 5.72
N THR A 422 -14.14 -5.58 5.71
CA THR A 422 -12.81 -5.59 6.35
C THR A 422 -11.88 -4.58 5.68
N ILE A 423 -11.83 -4.59 4.35
CA ILE A 423 -10.93 -3.74 3.58
C ILE A 423 -11.41 -2.28 3.58
N GLU A 424 -12.73 -2.04 3.45
CA GLU A 424 -13.29 -0.69 3.61
C GLU A 424 -12.92 -0.05 4.94
N ARG A 425 -12.92 -0.82 6.04
CA ARG A 425 -12.47 -0.34 7.35
C ARG A 425 -11.00 0.03 7.35
N CYS A 426 -10.14 -0.80 6.75
CA CYS A 426 -8.72 -0.49 6.61
C CYS A 426 -8.50 0.82 5.83
N ILE A 427 -9.18 0.99 4.68
CA ILE A 427 -9.08 2.20 3.87
C ILE A 427 -9.55 3.43 4.66
N LYS A 428 -10.70 3.36 5.35
CA LYS A 428 -11.24 4.46 6.18
C LYS A 428 -10.28 4.92 7.28
N LEU A 429 -9.41 4.04 7.77
CA LEU A 429 -8.46 4.38 8.83
C LEU A 429 -7.30 5.24 8.36
N CYS A 430 -6.88 5.16 7.10
CA CYS A 430 -5.68 5.86 6.65
C CYS A 430 -5.85 6.72 5.38
N SER A 431 -6.98 6.60 4.66
CA SER A 431 -7.20 7.33 3.40
C SER A 431 -8.48 8.16 3.44
N LYS A 432 -8.32 9.49 3.30
CA LYS A 432 -9.40 10.47 3.20
C LYS A 432 -9.09 11.61 2.22
N SER A 433 -8.17 11.40 1.30
CA SER A 433 -7.77 12.41 0.32
C SER A 433 -8.00 11.90 -1.10
N ASP A 434 -8.31 12.82 -2.01
CA ASP A 434 -8.29 12.53 -3.43
C ASP A 434 -6.89 12.12 -3.87
N ASN A 435 -6.83 11.25 -4.88
CA ASN A 435 -5.62 10.71 -5.48
C ASN A 435 -4.77 9.83 -4.53
N ASP A 436 -5.30 9.44 -3.35
CA ASP A 436 -4.65 8.41 -2.54
C ASP A 436 -4.61 7.08 -3.30
N ILE A 437 -3.41 6.48 -3.41
CA ILE A 437 -3.20 5.21 -4.11
C ILE A 437 -3.21 4.07 -3.10
N ILE A 438 -4.05 3.06 -3.36
CA ILE A 438 -4.16 1.84 -2.58
C ILE A 438 -3.63 0.67 -3.40
N VAL A 439 -2.66 -0.07 -2.86
CA VAL A 439 -2.03 -1.22 -3.54
C VAL A 439 -2.41 -2.51 -2.84
N ASP A 440 -2.72 -3.53 -3.64
CA ASP A 440 -2.85 -4.92 -3.18
C ASP A 440 -2.10 -5.83 -4.15
N PHE A 441 -0.96 -6.38 -3.68
CA PHE A 441 -0.13 -7.24 -4.52
C PHE A 441 -0.33 -8.75 -4.25
N PHE A 442 -1.41 -9.08 -3.53
CA PHE A 442 -2.02 -10.41 -3.44
C PHE A 442 -3.52 -10.29 -3.69
N SER A 443 -3.91 -9.63 -4.80
CA SER A 443 -5.27 -9.14 -4.99
C SER A 443 -6.35 -10.23 -5.12
N GLY A 444 -5.95 -11.47 -5.40
CA GLY A 444 -6.85 -12.61 -5.49
C GLY A 444 -8.05 -12.33 -6.40
N SER A 445 -9.24 -12.37 -5.84
CA SER A 445 -10.48 -12.08 -6.58
C SER A 445 -10.81 -10.58 -6.72
N GLY A 446 -9.89 -9.65 -6.35
CA GLY A 446 -10.12 -8.21 -6.51
C GLY A 446 -11.03 -7.58 -5.45
N THR A 447 -11.04 -8.11 -4.23
CA THR A 447 -11.89 -7.58 -3.14
C THR A 447 -11.50 -6.16 -2.76
N THR A 448 -10.20 -5.84 -2.76
CA THR A 448 -9.68 -4.50 -2.42
C THR A 448 -10.16 -3.44 -3.41
N ALA A 449 -10.17 -3.75 -4.71
CA ALA A 449 -10.70 -2.86 -5.72
C ALA A 449 -12.20 -2.59 -5.51
N GLN A 450 -13.01 -3.63 -5.27
CA GLN A 450 -14.44 -3.47 -4.96
C GLN A 450 -14.66 -2.59 -3.72
N ALA A 451 -13.91 -2.81 -2.64
CA ALA A 451 -14.02 -2.02 -1.42
C ALA A 451 -13.73 -0.53 -1.68
N LEU A 452 -12.70 -0.24 -2.48
CA LEU A 452 -12.34 1.12 -2.85
C LEU A 452 -13.43 1.78 -3.70
N LEU A 453 -13.94 1.09 -4.73
CA LEU A 453 -15.02 1.61 -5.57
C LEU A 453 -16.30 1.92 -4.77
N ASN A 454 -16.67 1.04 -3.82
CA ASN A 454 -17.79 1.29 -2.91
C ASN A 454 -17.59 2.57 -2.09
N LEU A 455 -16.38 2.78 -1.56
CA LEU A 455 -16.07 3.95 -0.76
C LEU A 455 -16.09 5.23 -1.60
N ASN A 456 -15.44 5.22 -2.77
CA ASN A 456 -15.42 6.38 -3.67
C ASN A 456 -16.86 6.81 -4.04
N ALA A 457 -17.73 5.86 -4.37
CA ALA A 457 -19.13 6.16 -4.65
C ALA A 457 -19.91 6.65 -3.42
N SER A 458 -19.57 6.21 -2.20
CA SER A 458 -20.28 6.57 -0.98
C SER A 458 -19.86 7.93 -0.42
N ASP A 459 -18.55 8.20 -0.36
CA ASP A 459 -17.99 9.41 0.28
C ASP A 459 -17.57 10.50 -0.72
N GLY A 460 -17.53 10.19 -2.02
CA GLY A 460 -17.19 11.14 -3.10
C GLY A 460 -15.70 11.45 -3.20
N ILE A 461 -14.83 10.71 -2.50
CA ILE A 461 -13.38 10.88 -2.58
C ILE A 461 -12.84 10.02 -3.72
N SER A 462 -12.01 10.60 -4.59
CA SER A 462 -11.41 9.90 -5.73
C SER A 462 -10.09 9.25 -5.33
N ARG A 463 -10.14 7.97 -4.92
CA ARG A 463 -8.97 7.14 -4.66
C ARG A 463 -8.71 6.22 -5.83
N HIS A 464 -7.47 5.79 -6.01
CA HIS A 464 -7.07 4.90 -7.10
C HIS A 464 -6.46 3.61 -6.55
N PHE A 465 -6.61 2.53 -7.31
CA PHE A 465 -6.03 1.25 -6.92
C PHE A 465 -4.98 0.74 -7.91
N ILE A 466 -4.02 -0.02 -7.37
CA ILE A 466 -3.10 -0.85 -8.14
C ILE A 466 -3.24 -2.27 -7.61
N MET A 467 -3.90 -3.14 -8.40
CA MET A 467 -4.07 -4.55 -8.09
C MET A 467 -3.02 -5.36 -8.82
N ILE A 468 -2.30 -6.21 -8.11
CA ILE A 468 -1.29 -7.09 -8.70
C ILE A 468 -1.69 -8.53 -8.37
N GLN A 469 -1.77 -9.38 -9.39
CA GLN A 469 -2.12 -10.78 -9.24
C GLN A 469 -1.25 -11.65 -10.13
N PHE A 470 -0.71 -12.70 -9.54
CA PHE A 470 -0.04 -13.75 -10.30
C PHE A 470 -1.04 -14.48 -11.22
N GLU A 471 -0.61 -14.81 -12.44
CA GLU A 471 -1.44 -15.51 -13.43
C GLU A 471 -1.58 -17.01 -13.08
N GLU A 472 -2.18 -17.29 -11.90
CA GLU A 472 -2.46 -18.65 -11.48
C GLU A 472 -3.56 -19.25 -12.35
N LYS A 473 -3.28 -20.40 -12.96
CA LYS A 473 -4.24 -21.12 -13.82
C LYS A 473 -5.30 -21.82 -12.97
N CYS A 474 -6.56 -21.67 -13.36
CA CYS A 474 -7.65 -22.43 -12.79
C CYS A 474 -7.54 -23.90 -13.23
N GLU A 475 -7.82 -24.85 -12.32
CA GLU A 475 -7.86 -26.27 -12.68
C GLU A 475 -8.95 -26.55 -13.70
N VAL A 476 -8.66 -27.41 -14.66
CA VAL A 476 -9.57 -27.76 -15.77
C VAL A 476 -10.91 -28.31 -15.25
N ASP A 477 -10.90 -29.00 -14.11
CA ASP A 477 -12.09 -29.57 -13.49
C ASP A 477 -12.82 -28.59 -12.55
N SER A 478 -12.25 -27.42 -12.28
CA SER A 478 -12.85 -26.42 -11.39
C SER A 478 -14.10 -25.78 -11.98
N GLU A 479 -14.99 -25.32 -11.12
CA GLU A 479 -16.17 -24.54 -11.55
C GLU A 479 -15.77 -23.18 -12.18
N ALA A 480 -14.64 -22.61 -11.78
CA ALA A 480 -14.09 -21.42 -12.40
C ALA A 480 -13.75 -21.66 -13.89
N TYR A 481 -13.03 -22.75 -14.19
CA TYR A 481 -12.69 -23.09 -15.56
C TYR A 481 -13.91 -23.42 -16.42
N LYS A 482 -14.89 -24.19 -15.85
CA LYS A 482 -16.17 -24.48 -16.52
C LYS A 482 -17.00 -23.22 -16.81
N ALA A 483 -16.88 -22.19 -15.95
CA ALA A 483 -17.52 -20.89 -16.14
C ALA A 483 -16.77 -19.98 -17.15
N GLY A 484 -15.65 -20.44 -17.71
CA GLY A 484 -14.86 -19.75 -18.72
C GLY A 484 -13.65 -18.98 -18.20
N TYR A 485 -13.38 -19.00 -16.88
CA TYR A 485 -12.21 -18.35 -16.30
C TYR A 485 -11.01 -19.30 -16.32
N LYS A 486 -9.98 -18.92 -17.04
CA LYS A 486 -8.75 -19.72 -17.17
C LYS A 486 -7.74 -19.41 -16.06
N THR A 487 -7.78 -18.20 -15.52
CA THR A 487 -6.85 -17.72 -14.48
C THR A 487 -7.60 -17.00 -13.37
N ILE A 488 -6.96 -16.88 -12.20
CA ILE A 488 -7.47 -16.08 -11.08
C ILE A 488 -7.58 -14.59 -11.49
N CYS A 489 -6.67 -14.10 -12.34
CA CYS A 489 -6.71 -12.72 -12.85
C CYS A 489 -8.02 -12.41 -13.60
N GLU A 490 -8.52 -13.37 -14.41
CA GLU A 490 -9.80 -13.19 -15.12
C GLU A 490 -10.98 -13.05 -14.15
N ILE A 491 -10.98 -13.79 -13.05
CA ILE A 491 -11.99 -13.68 -11.99
C ILE A 491 -11.91 -12.31 -11.32
N GLY A 492 -10.70 -11.85 -10.98
CA GLY A 492 -10.48 -10.54 -10.36
C GLY A 492 -10.97 -9.39 -11.24
N LYS A 493 -10.55 -9.37 -12.50
CA LYS A 493 -10.99 -8.36 -13.48
C LYS A 493 -12.51 -8.35 -13.67
N GLU A 494 -13.11 -9.53 -13.79
CA GLU A 494 -14.56 -9.64 -13.94
C GLU A 494 -15.32 -9.19 -12.69
N ARG A 495 -14.79 -9.46 -11.49
CA ARG A 495 -15.37 -8.93 -10.25
C ARG A 495 -15.37 -7.41 -10.22
N ILE A 496 -14.27 -6.79 -10.62
CA ILE A 496 -14.15 -5.33 -10.68
C ILE A 496 -15.19 -4.76 -11.65
N ARG A 497 -15.32 -5.33 -12.87
CA ARG A 497 -16.32 -4.91 -13.86
C ARG A 497 -17.75 -4.99 -13.33
N ARG A 498 -18.11 -6.10 -12.69
CA ARG A 498 -19.46 -6.29 -12.12
C ARG A 498 -19.72 -5.37 -10.94
N ALA A 499 -18.72 -5.17 -10.08
CA ALA A 499 -18.82 -4.24 -8.97
C ALA A 499 -19.03 -2.81 -9.45
N ALA A 500 -18.21 -2.33 -10.39
CA ALA A 500 -18.34 -0.99 -10.98
C ALA A 500 -19.72 -0.78 -11.61
N LYS A 501 -20.19 -1.75 -12.42
CA LYS A 501 -21.52 -1.69 -13.04
C LYS A 501 -22.66 -1.61 -12.01
N LYS A 502 -22.56 -2.41 -10.95
CA LYS A 502 -23.56 -2.42 -9.87
C LYS A 502 -23.57 -1.10 -9.12
N ILE A 503 -22.40 -0.60 -8.73
CA ILE A 503 -22.23 0.66 -7.99
C ILE A 503 -22.77 1.83 -8.82
N ALA A 504 -22.46 1.89 -10.13
CA ALA A 504 -22.98 2.90 -11.04
C ALA A 504 -24.51 2.88 -11.12
N ALA A 505 -25.11 1.68 -11.17
CA ALA A 505 -26.57 1.54 -11.19
C ALA A 505 -27.23 1.97 -9.87
N GLU A 506 -26.57 1.76 -8.74
CA GLU A 506 -27.05 2.15 -7.40
C GLU A 506 -26.82 3.65 -7.10
N ASN A 507 -25.87 4.30 -7.81
CA ASN A 507 -25.49 5.71 -7.60
C ASN A 507 -25.43 6.50 -8.92
N PRO A 508 -26.53 6.64 -9.66
CA PRO A 508 -26.53 7.23 -10.99
C PRO A 508 -26.08 8.70 -11.04
N ASP A 509 -26.24 9.42 -9.94
CA ASP A 509 -25.91 10.85 -9.84
C ASP A 509 -24.50 11.12 -9.27
N LYS A 510 -23.73 10.07 -8.98
CA LYS A 510 -22.38 10.19 -8.41
C LYS A 510 -21.35 9.60 -9.37
N PRO A 511 -20.64 10.43 -10.15
CA PRO A 511 -19.57 9.95 -11.00
C PRO A 511 -18.40 9.41 -10.15
N PHE A 512 -17.84 8.31 -10.56
CA PHE A 512 -16.60 7.73 -9.99
C PHE A 512 -15.83 6.99 -11.08
N ASP A 513 -14.52 6.84 -10.91
CA ASP A 513 -13.71 6.04 -11.82
C ASP A 513 -13.95 4.54 -11.54
N GLY A 514 -14.74 3.90 -12.38
CA GLY A 514 -15.04 2.46 -12.33
C GLY A 514 -14.19 1.63 -13.31
N GLY A 515 -13.33 2.29 -14.09
CA GLY A 515 -12.43 1.66 -15.05
C GLY A 515 -11.15 1.12 -14.42
N PHE A 516 -10.33 0.45 -15.23
CA PHE A 516 -8.96 0.04 -14.91
C PHE A 516 -8.17 -0.32 -16.16
N ARG A 517 -6.88 0.03 -16.17
CA ARG A 517 -5.92 -0.38 -17.20
C ARG A 517 -5.31 -1.73 -16.83
N VAL A 518 -5.29 -2.66 -17.78
CA VAL A 518 -4.65 -3.96 -17.62
C VAL A 518 -3.25 -3.92 -18.21
N PHE A 519 -2.28 -4.40 -17.42
CA PHE A 519 -0.91 -4.64 -17.86
C PHE A 519 -0.53 -6.09 -17.58
N LYS A 520 0.35 -6.65 -18.41
CA LYS A 520 0.91 -7.99 -18.23
C LYS A 520 2.43 -7.92 -18.13
N LEU A 521 2.96 -8.57 -17.11
CA LEU A 521 4.40 -8.74 -16.97
C LEU A 521 4.94 -9.53 -18.15
N ALA A 522 6.00 -9.03 -18.75
CA ALA A 522 6.64 -9.65 -19.91
C ALA A 522 8.15 -9.40 -19.89
N ASP A 523 8.87 -10.16 -20.70
CA ASP A 523 10.28 -9.89 -20.94
C ASP A 523 10.45 -8.53 -21.59
N THR A 524 11.64 -7.93 -21.40
CA THR A 524 12.00 -6.62 -21.96
C THR A 524 11.57 -6.46 -23.42
N ASN A 525 11.25 -5.24 -23.82
CA ASN A 525 10.94 -4.89 -25.21
C ASN A 525 12.14 -5.01 -26.14
N MET A 526 13.34 -5.11 -25.56
CA MET A 526 14.60 -5.13 -26.29
C MET A 526 15.00 -6.57 -26.63
N THR A 527 15.68 -6.76 -27.75
CA THR A 527 16.35 -8.03 -28.09
C THR A 527 17.61 -8.19 -27.23
N ASP A 528 17.81 -9.38 -26.65
CA ASP A 528 19.02 -9.68 -25.90
C ASP A 528 20.21 -9.74 -26.88
N VAL A 529 21.17 -8.83 -26.71
CA VAL A 529 22.40 -8.80 -27.49
C VAL A 529 23.55 -9.24 -26.60
N TYR A 530 23.68 -10.56 -26.41
CA TYR A 530 24.84 -11.17 -25.74
C TYR A 530 25.74 -11.81 -26.78
N TYR A 531 26.60 -11.00 -27.43
CA TYR A 531 27.71 -11.54 -28.21
C TYR A 531 29.02 -11.12 -27.57
N SER A 532 29.94 -12.09 -27.38
CA SER A 532 31.32 -11.77 -27.03
C SER A 532 31.96 -11.00 -28.18
N ALA A 533 32.93 -10.13 -27.89
CA ALA A 533 33.56 -9.26 -28.88
C ALA A 533 34.22 -9.98 -30.10
N GLY A 534 34.28 -11.31 -30.07
CA GLY A 534 34.82 -12.16 -31.18
C GLY A 534 33.78 -12.83 -32.07
N GLU A 535 32.48 -12.66 -31.76
CA GLU A 535 31.38 -13.38 -32.46
C GLU A 535 30.60 -12.52 -33.47
N TYR A 536 31.00 -11.26 -33.67
CA TYR A 536 30.32 -10.36 -34.61
C TYR A 536 30.73 -10.68 -36.06
N ASP A 537 29.76 -11.05 -36.90
CA ASP A 537 29.87 -11.03 -38.35
C ASP A 537 29.07 -9.87 -38.96
N GLN A 538 29.33 -9.57 -40.26
CA GLN A 538 28.67 -8.46 -40.95
C GLN A 538 27.15 -8.66 -41.08
N GLY A 539 26.67 -9.90 -41.17
CA GLY A 539 25.24 -10.22 -41.23
C GLY A 539 24.53 -10.01 -39.89
N MET A 540 25.24 -10.21 -38.77
CA MET A 540 24.74 -9.91 -37.42
C MET A 540 24.68 -8.40 -37.16
N LEU A 541 25.63 -7.62 -37.70
CA LEU A 541 25.60 -6.15 -37.63
C LEU A 541 24.38 -5.56 -38.35
N ASP A 542 23.96 -6.17 -39.46
CA ASP A 542 22.74 -5.77 -40.19
C ASP A 542 21.44 -6.14 -39.42
N GLN A 543 21.45 -7.19 -38.59
CA GLN A 543 20.35 -7.55 -37.69
C GLN A 543 20.27 -6.67 -36.43
N LEU A 544 21.38 -6.03 -36.06
CA LEU A 544 21.43 -5.05 -34.95
C LEU A 544 20.80 -3.68 -35.29
N VAL A 545 20.29 -3.50 -36.52
CA VAL A 545 19.61 -2.26 -36.94
C VAL A 545 18.32 -2.00 -36.14
N SER A 546 17.68 -3.05 -35.60
CA SER A 546 16.58 -2.88 -34.65
C SER A 546 16.81 -3.73 -33.39
N ASN A 547 17.07 -3.06 -32.29
CA ASN A 547 17.20 -3.67 -30.95
C ASN A 547 15.86 -3.94 -30.29
N ILE A 548 14.72 -3.78 -30.97
CA ILE A 548 13.36 -3.95 -30.47
C ILE A 548 12.82 -5.29 -30.97
N LYS A 549 12.15 -6.04 -30.10
CA LYS A 549 11.48 -7.30 -30.46
C LYS A 549 10.35 -7.03 -31.47
N PRO A 550 10.21 -7.90 -32.53
CA PRO A 550 9.30 -7.62 -33.63
C PRO A 550 7.81 -7.65 -33.28
N ASP A 551 7.44 -8.25 -32.14
CA ASP A 551 6.07 -8.33 -31.64
C ASP A 551 5.68 -7.17 -30.73
N ARG A 552 6.53 -6.15 -30.58
CA ARG A 552 6.28 -4.97 -29.75
C ARG A 552 5.63 -3.86 -30.55
N THR A 553 4.60 -3.27 -29.91
CA THR A 553 3.85 -2.12 -30.43
C THR A 553 4.42 -0.80 -29.86
N ASP A 554 4.05 0.33 -30.46
CA ASP A 554 4.42 1.64 -29.95
C ASP A 554 3.94 1.87 -28.50
N LEU A 555 2.79 1.30 -28.13
CA LEU A 555 2.32 1.35 -26.74
C LEU A 555 3.23 0.54 -25.81
N ASP A 556 3.71 -0.63 -26.21
CA ASP A 556 4.69 -1.41 -25.43
C ASP A 556 5.95 -0.57 -25.17
N LEU A 557 6.41 0.16 -26.18
CA LEU A 557 7.59 1.02 -26.08
C LEU A 557 7.32 2.25 -25.19
N LEU A 558 6.18 2.91 -25.39
CA LEU A 558 5.78 4.07 -24.60
C LEU A 558 5.74 3.73 -23.10
N PHE A 559 4.99 2.67 -22.75
CA PHE A 559 4.87 2.28 -21.34
C PHE A 559 6.17 1.72 -20.76
N GLY A 560 7.02 1.07 -21.55
CA GLY A 560 8.38 0.72 -21.17
C GLY A 560 9.23 1.95 -20.84
N CYS A 561 9.13 3.02 -21.64
CA CYS A 561 9.79 4.30 -21.35
C CYS A 561 9.26 4.96 -20.08
N LEU A 562 7.95 4.89 -19.79
CA LEU A 562 7.38 5.45 -18.57
C LEU A 562 7.98 4.79 -17.33
N LEU A 563 8.12 3.46 -17.32
CA LEU A 563 8.76 2.72 -16.23
C LEU A 563 10.20 3.18 -16.02
N GLU A 564 10.99 3.24 -17.07
CA GLU A 564 12.41 3.65 -17.02
C GLU A 564 12.61 5.10 -16.57
N TRP A 565 11.66 5.97 -16.88
CA TRP A 565 11.71 7.39 -16.48
C TRP A 565 11.02 7.66 -15.13
N GLY A 566 10.51 6.65 -14.47
CA GLY A 566 9.81 6.78 -13.20
C GLY A 566 8.50 7.57 -13.29
N LEU A 567 7.82 7.51 -14.44
CA LEU A 567 6.53 8.16 -14.62
C LEU A 567 5.39 7.20 -14.24
N PRO A 568 4.30 7.69 -13.62
CA PRO A 568 3.12 6.88 -13.34
C PRO A 568 2.55 6.24 -14.61
N LEU A 569 1.92 5.07 -14.51
CA LEU A 569 1.32 4.39 -15.66
C LEU A 569 -0.15 4.77 -15.89
N SER A 570 -0.71 5.59 -15.01
CA SER A 570 -2.13 5.91 -14.95
C SER A 570 -2.52 7.22 -15.64
N MET A 571 -1.56 8.13 -15.93
CA MET A 571 -1.89 9.42 -16.50
C MET A 571 -2.40 9.32 -17.94
N PRO A 572 -3.18 10.31 -18.42
CA PRO A 572 -3.71 10.34 -19.76
C PRO A 572 -2.61 10.50 -20.81
N TYR A 573 -2.83 9.97 -22.00
CA TYR A 573 -1.98 10.20 -23.16
C TYR A 573 -2.83 10.36 -24.43
N THR A 574 -2.23 10.99 -25.43
CA THR A 574 -2.83 11.14 -26.75
C THR A 574 -1.85 10.68 -27.82
N SER A 575 -2.39 10.21 -28.93
CA SER A 575 -1.61 9.83 -30.11
C SER A 575 -2.14 10.57 -31.33
N GLU A 576 -1.28 11.22 -32.08
CA GLU A 576 -1.63 11.98 -33.27
C GLU A 576 -0.67 11.72 -34.43
N GLN A 577 -1.10 12.00 -35.64
CA GLN A 577 -0.30 11.83 -36.85
C GLN A 577 0.20 13.19 -37.31
N ILE A 578 1.53 13.35 -37.45
CA ILE A 578 2.16 14.55 -38.03
C ILE A 578 3.14 14.09 -39.12
N GLU A 579 2.94 14.53 -40.38
CA GLU A 579 3.75 14.19 -41.54
C GLU A 579 4.00 12.65 -41.70
N GLY A 580 2.98 11.85 -41.34
CA GLY A 580 3.06 10.39 -41.44
C GLY A 580 3.71 9.70 -40.25
N CYS A 581 4.19 10.44 -39.25
CA CYS A 581 4.74 9.89 -38.02
C CYS A 581 3.72 9.94 -36.89
N THR A 582 3.71 8.90 -36.04
CA THR A 582 2.87 8.83 -34.83
C THR A 582 3.57 9.48 -33.65
N ILE A 583 2.96 10.50 -33.07
CA ILE A 583 3.48 11.19 -31.90
C ILE A 583 2.59 10.87 -30.71
N HIS A 584 3.18 10.32 -29.66
CA HIS A 584 2.52 10.04 -28.40
C HIS A 584 2.88 11.14 -27.40
N THR A 585 1.88 11.84 -26.90
CA THR A 585 2.04 12.86 -25.84
C THR A 585 1.44 12.34 -24.54
N TYR A 586 2.27 12.15 -23.53
CA TYR A 586 1.88 11.63 -22.22
C TYR A 586 1.83 12.76 -21.20
N ASN A 587 0.71 12.84 -20.42
CA ASN A 587 0.47 13.78 -19.34
C ASN A 587 0.85 15.23 -19.72
N ASP A 588 0.19 15.75 -20.76
CA ASP A 588 0.36 17.12 -21.29
C ASP A 588 1.82 17.53 -21.57
N GLY A 589 2.71 16.56 -21.85
CA GLY A 589 4.10 16.82 -22.22
C GLY A 589 5.14 16.42 -21.17
N ASP A 590 4.80 15.65 -20.15
CA ASP A 590 5.78 14.99 -19.29
C ASP A 590 6.73 14.11 -20.11
N LEU A 591 6.18 13.45 -21.15
CA LEU A 591 6.93 12.70 -22.15
C LEU A 591 6.26 12.84 -23.53
N ILE A 592 7.05 13.15 -24.57
CA ILE A 592 6.64 12.97 -25.96
C ILE A 592 7.53 11.91 -26.59
N ALA A 593 6.91 10.93 -27.24
CA ALA A 593 7.58 9.83 -27.90
C ALA A 593 7.18 9.72 -29.38
N CYS A 594 8.16 9.41 -30.24
CA CYS A 594 7.92 9.02 -31.63
C CYS A 594 8.82 7.84 -31.96
N PHE A 595 8.21 6.72 -32.35
CA PHE A 595 8.90 5.46 -32.58
C PHE A 595 8.95 5.06 -34.05
N ASP A 596 8.55 5.95 -34.97
CA ASP A 596 8.66 5.74 -36.41
C ASP A 596 10.11 5.73 -36.91
N GLU A 597 10.35 5.11 -38.03
CA GLU A 597 11.65 5.10 -38.71
C GLU A 597 11.79 6.33 -39.59
N ASN A 598 13.03 6.84 -39.71
CA ASN A 598 13.36 7.97 -40.61
C ASN A 598 12.49 9.23 -40.39
N ILE A 599 12.38 9.65 -39.14
CA ILE A 599 11.57 10.82 -38.75
C ILE A 599 12.06 12.10 -39.44
N PRO A 600 11.19 12.85 -40.14
CA PRO A 600 11.56 14.13 -40.76
C PRO A 600 11.96 15.19 -39.73
N ASP A 601 12.93 16.05 -40.09
CA ASP A 601 13.35 17.19 -39.24
C ASP A 601 12.18 18.12 -38.84
N ALA A 602 11.15 18.23 -39.68
CA ALA A 602 9.96 19.03 -39.39
C ALA A 602 9.19 18.49 -38.20
N VAL A 603 9.04 17.15 -38.10
CA VAL A 603 8.39 16.49 -36.94
C VAL A 603 9.21 16.69 -35.67
N ILE A 604 10.54 16.54 -35.76
CA ILE A 604 11.44 16.75 -34.61
C ILE A 604 11.34 18.19 -34.11
N LYS A 605 11.32 19.18 -35.02
CA LYS A 605 11.14 20.59 -34.66
C LYS A 605 9.77 20.85 -34.04
N GLU A 606 8.73 20.19 -34.52
CA GLU A 606 7.38 20.32 -33.95
C GLU A 606 7.33 19.77 -32.52
N ILE A 607 7.93 18.60 -32.28
CA ILE A 607 8.06 18.05 -30.93
C ILE A 607 8.85 19.00 -30.03
N ALA A 608 9.98 19.53 -30.48
CA ALA A 608 10.82 20.44 -29.72
C ALA A 608 10.09 21.78 -29.38
N LYS A 609 9.27 22.31 -30.30
CA LYS A 609 8.46 23.52 -30.06
C LYS A 609 7.43 23.35 -28.92
N ARG A 610 6.96 22.12 -28.68
CA ARG A 610 6.05 21.80 -27.58
C ARG A 610 6.74 21.80 -26.21
N GLN A 611 8.07 21.87 -26.20
CA GLN A 611 8.90 21.95 -24.98
C GLN A 611 8.55 20.87 -23.94
N PRO A 612 8.50 19.56 -24.32
CA PRO A 612 8.20 18.51 -23.35
C PRO A 612 9.30 18.41 -22.31
N LEU A 613 8.98 17.88 -21.13
CA LEU A 613 10.01 17.61 -20.11
C LEU A 613 10.97 16.50 -20.59
N ARG A 614 10.46 15.55 -21.37
CA ARG A 614 11.22 14.41 -21.91
C ARG A 614 10.81 14.13 -23.35
N ALA A 615 11.77 13.73 -24.17
CA ALA A 615 11.51 13.25 -25.52
C ALA A 615 12.23 11.93 -25.75
N VAL A 616 11.56 10.95 -26.37
CA VAL A 616 12.13 9.63 -26.67
C VAL A 616 11.90 9.26 -28.12
N PHE A 617 12.96 8.73 -28.76
CA PHE A 617 12.96 8.23 -30.12
C PHE A 617 13.58 6.83 -30.15
N ARG A 618 13.39 6.11 -31.24
CA ARG A 618 14.17 4.87 -31.50
C ARG A 618 15.54 5.23 -32.11
N ASP A 619 16.54 4.41 -31.88
CA ASP A 619 17.85 4.58 -32.57
C ASP A 619 17.68 4.49 -34.10
N SER A 620 16.82 3.59 -34.57
CA SER A 620 16.44 3.44 -36.01
C SER A 620 15.56 4.59 -36.54
N SER A 621 15.10 5.52 -35.70
CA SER A 621 14.37 6.72 -36.16
C SER A 621 15.24 7.67 -36.98
N PHE A 622 16.57 7.49 -36.94
CA PHE A 622 17.52 8.39 -37.58
C PHE A 622 18.30 7.65 -38.70
N ALA A 623 18.28 8.21 -39.89
CA ALA A 623 18.93 7.62 -41.04
C ALA A 623 20.46 7.42 -40.90
N ASN A 624 21.11 8.24 -40.04
CA ASN A 624 22.55 8.19 -39.80
C ASN A 624 22.95 8.98 -38.55
N SER A 625 24.19 8.83 -38.11
CA SER A 625 24.74 9.55 -36.94
C SER A 625 24.66 11.08 -37.03
N PRO A 626 24.91 11.74 -38.19
CA PRO A 626 24.68 13.17 -38.33
C PRO A 626 23.23 13.61 -38.04
N ALA A 627 22.24 12.84 -38.53
CA ALA A 627 20.82 13.15 -38.23
C ALA A 627 20.54 13.08 -36.72
N LYS A 628 21.10 12.10 -36.02
CA LYS A 628 20.98 11.98 -34.55
C LYS A 628 21.63 13.15 -33.81
N ILE A 629 22.77 13.66 -34.25
CA ILE A 629 23.43 14.85 -33.71
C ILE A 629 22.55 16.08 -33.93
N ASN A 630 21.98 16.24 -35.13
CA ASN A 630 21.11 17.35 -35.49
C ASN A 630 19.89 17.46 -34.57
N VAL A 631 19.30 16.34 -34.16
CA VAL A 631 18.21 16.32 -33.16
C VAL A 631 18.65 16.97 -31.85
N GLY A 632 19.83 16.62 -31.35
CA GLY A 632 20.38 17.21 -30.15
C GLY A 632 20.51 18.75 -30.27
N GLU A 633 20.96 19.25 -31.42
CA GLU A 633 21.09 20.69 -31.67
C GLU A 633 19.73 21.38 -31.82
N ILE A 634 18.73 20.74 -32.45
CA ILE A 634 17.36 21.25 -32.54
C ILE A 634 16.76 21.43 -31.13
N PHE A 635 16.88 20.41 -30.26
CA PHE A 635 16.36 20.50 -28.89
C PHE A 635 17.12 21.54 -28.05
N LYS A 636 18.44 21.62 -28.14
CA LYS A 636 19.21 22.67 -27.47
C LYS A 636 18.75 24.07 -27.84
N MET A 637 18.34 24.28 -29.10
CA MET A 637 17.92 25.57 -29.61
C MET A 637 16.46 25.91 -29.27
N LEU A 638 15.54 24.94 -29.35
CA LEU A 638 14.09 25.15 -29.22
C LEU A 638 13.53 24.75 -27.84
N ALA A 639 14.17 23.78 -27.16
CA ALA A 639 13.72 23.21 -25.91
C ALA A 639 14.93 22.79 -25.04
N PRO A 640 15.73 23.74 -24.54
CA PRO A 640 17.00 23.45 -23.85
C PRO A 640 16.83 22.65 -22.56
N ASP A 641 15.65 22.70 -21.94
CA ASP A 641 15.33 21.99 -20.69
C ASP A 641 14.79 20.56 -20.93
N THR A 642 14.52 20.20 -22.19
CA THR A 642 14.02 18.86 -22.54
C THR A 642 15.14 17.82 -22.46
N ARG A 643 14.88 16.73 -21.70
CA ARG A 643 15.77 15.56 -21.69
C ARG A 643 15.45 14.65 -22.87
N VAL A 644 16.39 14.49 -23.80
CA VAL A 644 16.21 13.64 -24.99
C VAL A 644 17.01 12.36 -24.86
N LYS A 645 16.34 11.22 -25.00
CA LYS A 645 16.98 9.88 -25.03
C LYS A 645 16.53 9.07 -26.25
N VAL A 646 17.23 7.99 -26.51
CA VAL A 646 16.87 6.97 -27.52
C VAL A 646 16.73 5.60 -26.87
N LEU A 647 15.85 4.77 -27.46
CA LEU A 647 15.73 3.36 -27.16
C LEU A 647 16.84 2.57 -27.83
#